data_7ef3b6e57b9c4e6907ca0f1649f6dd2c
#
_entry.id   7ef3b6e57b9c4e6907ca0f1649f6dd2c
#
_cell.length_a   1.000
_cell.length_b   1.000
_cell.length_c   1.000
_cell.angle_alpha   90.00
_cell.angle_beta   90.00
_cell.angle_gamma   90.00
#
_symmetry.space_group_name_H-M   'P 1'
#
loop_
_entity.id
_entity.type
_entity.pdbx_description
1 polymer ?
#
loop_
_entity_poly.entity_id
_entity_poly.type
_entity_poly.pdbx_seq_one_letter_code
_entity_poly.pdbx_strand_id
1 'polypeptide(L)'
;MKRFIFIVLYLISCICLVAQTIIPFRHVARTLAAGDSIATEAVVPNCTISITDDSKAHVVYTFENAVENKSSVEGIDYSHLRIKGFGINTRIGCPQLPGYTDIIAVKSESPTVHIVSSEYVEYTGFDIFPAQNPETESDTTSYPFVKDSTVYTTNAFYPQNLVEVQDVQKYRGIPQALVRVNPVQYNPVTRTIRCHSNIVYELDNAMTAEEIEDVTPYEIVAALEDTDTVEAVYYTSPDKYIIVTVDKYKSTLTSFVQSKENLGYKVVVLSKPSWSSSAEVKNAIQTAYDKNDNSRPRFLLIVGGHEDVPAEVKHRWDIAGPESSGNWLPMEIYPSDHYYSCMDGDRDFWPDIARGRIDVTSTSELLVVLTKLSAHSQTQKYLGRSAVCAKFEHKSYNVTTESKRFIRTSEEVRDYLLNEQDYTSVERIYYAKEGSVPTYYNDDVYFTGGLMPEELRIPSFNWNGNKVDVINVINSQRDFLLYRGHGDSIGWQDISFSINDISSLNNAYQHPFLFSITCKTGWFYDFSNSRKVNCLASSLVKGSTGCIGVIAGTHSTKSGYNDVFTEGMLNAMYPNPGIVPNLGTSYNNNIHCYEPYEVFDTMAIYSVGEIMNEGFIKLIKCYDFTFDDEIQKNGHIQTLSLFHLFGDPSMEIYTGVAQDLNNVIISQVNGRISVNTNGLGDCRIILKPTEAEDSLEFQMVDHLTGTFTFEYSDCDYEIIIQKHNCRPVYKTLTNAHDIYLQNQMQTADKSYNGRNIYVGKNVTTEIPAGDYVVKSGANLELNSTGTVTLSGGFTVEKGGTLEINN
;
A
#
# COMPACT_ATOMS: atom_id res chain seq x y z
N MET A 1 -7.36 28.24 76.89
CA MET A 1 -8.17 27.69 75.76
C MET A 1 -8.04 28.63 74.58
N LYS A 2 -7.13 28.37 73.63
CA LYS A 2 -7.02 29.12 72.41
C LYS A 2 -7.34 28.13 71.32
N ARG A 3 -8.44 28.38 70.58
CA ARG A 3 -8.82 27.62 69.37
C ARG A 3 -7.94 28.06 68.18
N PHE A 4 -7.15 27.13 67.62
CA PHE A 4 -6.49 27.31 66.38
C PHE A 4 -7.50 26.93 65.25
N ILE A 5 -7.84 27.88 64.40
CA ILE A 5 -8.60 27.68 63.19
C ILE A 5 -7.55 27.39 62.09
N PHE A 6 -7.50 26.15 61.57
CA PHE A 6 -6.75 25.80 60.38
C PHE A 6 -7.61 26.20 59.17
N ILE A 7 -7.19 27.21 58.44
CA ILE A 7 -7.69 27.51 57.11
C ILE A 7 -6.93 26.62 56.14
N VAL A 8 -7.59 25.58 55.64
CA VAL A 8 -7.10 24.78 54.53
C VAL A 8 -7.40 25.59 53.26
N LEU A 9 -6.38 26.26 52.71
CA LEU A 9 -6.47 26.78 51.35
C LEU A 9 -6.43 25.60 50.40
N TYR A 10 -7.57 25.24 49.79
CA TYR A 10 -7.63 24.43 48.58
C TYR A 10 -7.11 25.32 47.44
N LEU A 11 -5.86 25.09 47.03
CA LEU A 11 -5.36 25.49 45.71
C LEU A 11 -6.12 24.63 44.68
N ILE A 12 -7.21 25.17 44.17
CA ILE A 12 -7.77 24.67 42.92
C ILE A 12 -6.77 25.09 41.85
N SER A 13 -5.88 24.17 41.49
CA SER A 13 -5.15 24.27 40.24
C SER A 13 -6.23 24.18 39.12
N CYS A 14 -6.58 25.32 38.55
CA CYS A 14 -7.25 25.32 37.26
C CYS A 14 -6.34 24.58 36.27
N ILE A 15 -6.56 23.31 36.11
CA ILE A 15 -6.17 22.61 34.88
C ILE A 15 -7.04 23.26 33.83
N CYS A 16 -6.47 24.17 33.04
CA CYS A 16 -7.07 24.55 31.78
C CYS A 16 -7.10 23.29 30.91
N LEU A 17 -8.18 22.54 30.98
CA LEU A 17 -8.60 21.67 29.91
C LEU A 17 -8.77 22.62 28.72
N VAL A 18 -7.87 22.57 27.76
CA VAL A 18 -8.09 23.18 26.46
C VAL A 18 -9.21 22.34 25.84
N ALA A 19 -10.43 22.77 26.03
CA ALA A 19 -11.58 22.12 25.40
C ALA A 19 -11.44 22.31 23.90
N GLN A 20 -11.40 21.23 23.19
CA GLN A 20 -11.53 21.21 21.74
C GLN A 20 -12.82 21.93 21.36
N THR A 21 -12.74 22.87 20.42
CA THR A 21 -13.90 23.61 19.95
C THR A 21 -14.36 23.00 18.63
N ILE A 22 -15.58 22.47 18.61
CA ILE A 22 -16.24 22.05 17.38
C ILE A 22 -16.84 23.28 16.69
N ILE A 23 -16.46 23.49 15.43
CA ILE A 23 -16.99 24.53 14.57
C ILE A 23 -18.00 23.88 13.62
N PRO A 24 -19.33 24.06 13.84
CA PRO A 24 -20.33 23.46 12.98
C PRO A 24 -20.38 24.17 11.62
N PHE A 25 -20.62 23.43 10.54
CA PHE A 25 -20.73 23.98 9.18
C PHE A 25 -22.15 24.40 8.81
N ARG A 26 -23.08 24.39 9.78
CA ARG A 26 -24.46 24.85 9.64
C ARG A 26 -24.78 25.87 10.73
N HIS A 27 -25.62 26.84 10.41
CA HIS A 27 -26.16 27.74 11.45
C HIS A 27 -26.97 26.96 12.46
N VAL A 28 -26.56 27.01 13.70
CA VAL A 28 -27.32 26.45 14.82
C VAL A 28 -28.47 27.39 15.11
N ALA A 29 -29.68 27.05 14.68
CA ALA A 29 -30.90 27.75 15.10
C ALA A 29 -31.05 27.64 16.62
N ARG A 30 -31.45 28.69 17.31
CA ARG A 30 -31.69 28.68 18.76
C ARG A 30 -32.71 27.63 19.22
N THR A 31 -33.45 27.04 18.33
CA THR A 31 -34.37 25.91 18.55
C THR A 31 -34.05 24.87 17.47
N LEU A 32 -33.40 23.78 17.87
CA LEU A 32 -33.23 22.59 17.04
C LEU A 32 -34.63 21.98 16.80
N ALA A 33 -34.95 21.59 15.58
CA ALA A 33 -36.08 20.76 15.30
C ALA A 33 -35.91 19.42 16.04
N ALA A 34 -37.04 18.81 16.50
CA ALA A 34 -36.99 17.56 17.22
C ALA A 34 -36.39 16.46 16.31
N GLY A 35 -35.15 16.10 16.55
CA GLY A 35 -34.38 15.11 15.76
C GLY A 35 -33.01 15.62 15.27
N ASP A 36 -32.74 16.94 15.24
CA ASP A 36 -31.45 17.49 14.86
C ASP A 36 -30.52 17.55 16.08
N SER A 37 -29.47 16.75 16.09
CA SER A 37 -28.37 16.87 17.05
C SER A 37 -27.21 17.61 16.39
N ILE A 38 -26.57 18.54 17.12
CA ILE A 38 -25.27 19.08 16.71
C ILE A 38 -24.25 17.97 16.99
N ALA A 39 -23.45 17.64 16.00
CA ALA A 39 -22.32 16.74 16.24
C ALA A 39 -21.40 17.38 17.32
N THR A 40 -21.23 16.68 18.41
CA THR A 40 -20.37 17.08 19.53
C THR A 40 -18.94 16.56 19.36
N GLU A 41 -18.70 15.80 18.29
CA GLU A 41 -17.42 15.15 17.93
C GLU A 41 -17.08 15.44 16.48
N ALA A 42 -15.81 15.26 16.12
CA ALA A 42 -15.36 15.38 14.74
C ALA A 42 -15.97 14.28 13.87
N VAL A 43 -16.54 14.66 12.73
CA VAL A 43 -17.18 13.73 11.78
C VAL A 43 -16.39 13.67 10.49
N VAL A 44 -16.19 12.46 9.95
CA VAL A 44 -15.64 12.27 8.60
C VAL A 44 -16.67 12.78 7.60
N PRO A 45 -16.28 13.64 6.64
CA PRO A 45 -17.19 14.11 5.61
C PRO A 45 -17.72 12.96 4.76
N ASN A 46 -18.97 13.10 4.31
CA ASN A 46 -19.52 12.19 3.32
C ASN A 46 -19.17 12.72 1.93
N CYS A 47 -18.67 11.83 1.06
CA CYS A 47 -18.41 12.10 -0.35
C CYS A 47 -19.11 11.05 -1.21
N THR A 48 -19.76 11.47 -2.27
CA THR A 48 -20.28 10.59 -3.32
C THR A 48 -19.79 11.05 -4.67
N ILE A 49 -19.29 10.11 -5.47
CA ILE A 49 -18.80 10.35 -6.84
C ILE A 49 -19.65 9.49 -7.77
N SER A 50 -20.22 10.08 -8.80
CA SER A 50 -20.93 9.37 -9.85
C SER A 50 -20.49 9.86 -11.22
N ILE A 51 -20.36 8.97 -12.18
CA ILE A 51 -20.02 9.33 -13.56
C ILE A 51 -21.32 9.34 -14.37
N THR A 52 -21.57 10.46 -15.04
CA THR A 52 -22.78 10.65 -15.86
C THR A 52 -22.57 10.21 -17.31
N ASP A 53 -23.66 9.93 -18.04
CA ASP A 53 -23.60 9.49 -19.46
C ASP A 53 -22.90 10.49 -20.39
N ASP A 54 -22.80 11.77 -20.01
CA ASP A 54 -22.07 12.81 -20.75
C ASP A 54 -20.60 12.95 -20.34
N SER A 55 -20.05 11.90 -19.71
CA SER A 55 -18.64 11.84 -19.29
C SER A 55 -18.24 12.93 -18.29
N LYS A 56 -19.07 13.17 -17.29
CA LYS A 56 -18.78 14.07 -16.19
C LYS A 56 -18.74 13.31 -14.87
N ALA A 57 -17.74 13.57 -14.06
CA ALA A 57 -17.79 13.17 -12.67
C ALA A 57 -18.62 14.21 -11.90
N HIS A 58 -19.73 13.79 -11.31
CA HIS A 58 -20.55 14.58 -10.41
C HIS A 58 -20.18 14.19 -8.98
N VAL A 59 -19.61 15.13 -8.22
CA VAL A 59 -19.08 14.90 -6.88
C VAL A 59 -19.84 15.73 -5.88
N VAL A 60 -20.29 15.09 -4.82
CA VAL A 60 -21.06 15.73 -3.73
C VAL A 60 -20.35 15.50 -2.40
N TYR A 61 -19.92 16.57 -1.78
CA TYR A 61 -19.42 16.57 -0.41
C TYR A 61 -20.44 17.15 0.56
N THR A 62 -20.57 16.50 1.72
CA THR A 62 -21.29 17.02 2.87
C THR A 62 -20.38 17.05 4.08
N PHE A 63 -20.25 18.25 4.68
CA PHE A 63 -19.39 18.51 5.84
C PHE A 63 -20.26 18.91 7.03
N GLU A 64 -20.01 18.32 8.19
CA GLU A 64 -20.73 18.64 9.42
C GLU A 64 -19.99 19.65 10.28
N ASN A 65 -18.67 19.49 10.43
CA ASN A 65 -17.88 20.32 11.32
C ASN A 65 -16.38 20.29 11.02
N ALA A 66 -15.66 21.22 11.64
CA ALA A 66 -14.22 21.17 11.84
C ALA A 66 -13.89 21.27 13.33
N VAL A 67 -12.69 20.81 13.66
CA VAL A 67 -12.10 20.94 14.99
C VAL A 67 -11.17 22.13 15.02
N GLU A 68 -11.29 22.99 16.03
CA GLU A 68 -10.35 24.07 16.32
C GLU A 68 -9.48 23.71 17.52
N ASN A 69 -8.16 23.77 17.30
CA ASN A 69 -7.16 23.82 18.37
C ASN A 69 -6.47 25.19 18.37
N LYS A 70 -5.91 25.60 19.48
CA LYS A 70 -5.25 26.92 19.61
C LYS A 70 -3.80 26.78 20.06
N SER A 71 -2.94 27.64 19.47
CA SER A 71 -1.57 27.81 19.90
C SER A 71 -1.24 29.30 19.99
N SER A 72 -0.25 29.65 20.81
CA SER A 72 0.23 31.02 20.93
C SER A 72 1.66 31.10 20.44
N VAL A 73 1.91 31.98 19.45
CA VAL A 73 3.24 32.24 18.90
C VAL A 73 3.46 33.74 18.89
N GLU A 74 4.56 34.19 19.51
CA GLU A 74 4.93 35.62 19.60
C GLU A 74 3.82 36.53 20.20
N GLY A 75 2.99 35.94 21.07
CA GLY A 75 1.88 36.67 21.71
C GLY A 75 0.60 36.79 20.89
N ILE A 76 0.53 36.09 19.76
CA ILE A 76 -0.67 35.95 18.94
C ILE A 76 -1.24 34.56 19.12
N ASP A 77 -2.55 34.49 19.42
CA ASP A 77 -3.28 33.23 19.51
C ASP A 77 -3.79 32.83 18.13
N TYR A 78 -3.27 31.74 17.61
CA TYR A 78 -3.65 31.19 16.30
C TYR A 78 -4.60 30.01 16.45
N SER A 79 -5.51 29.89 15.47
CA SER A 79 -6.42 28.75 15.31
C SER A 79 -5.86 27.76 14.28
N HIS A 80 -5.83 26.48 14.65
CA HIS A 80 -5.56 25.34 13.78
C HIS A 80 -6.88 24.63 13.49
N LEU A 81 -7.28 24.61 12.24
CA LEU A 81 -8.51 23.92 11.83
C LEU A 81 -8.19 22.57 11.23
N ARG A 82 -8.93 21.55 11.62
CA ARG A 82 -8.83 20.19 11.10
C ARG A 82 -10.21 19.63 10.77
N ILE A 83 -10.30 18.88 9.69
CA ILE A 83 -11.45 18.06 9.35
C ILE A 83 -10.98 16.60 9.40
N LYS A 84 -11.74 15.74 10.04
CA LYS A 84 -11.40 14.33 10.22
C LYS A 84 -11.25 13.63 8.86
N GLY A 85 -10.15 12.89 8.67
CA GLY A 85 -9.82 12.21 7.42
C GLY A 85 -9.20 13.09 6.33
N PHE A 86 -9.23 14.42 6.49
CA PHE A 86 -8.65 15.39 5.55
C PHE A 86 -7.20 15.74 5.91
N GLY A 87 -6.43 16.08 4.91
CA GLY A 87 -5.11 16.68 5.05
C GLY A 87 -5.17 18.20 5.21
N ILE A 88 -4.08 18.86 4.92
CA ILE A 88 -3.91 20.32 5.08
C ILE A 88 -3.16 20.92 3.90
N ASN A 89 -3.31 22.23 3.74
CA ASN A 89 -2.47 23.01 2.82
C ASN A 89 -1.06 23.18 3.40
N THR A 90 -0.05 23.07 2.54
CA THR A 90 1.37 23.03 2.92
C THR A 90 2.18 24.22 2.45
N ARG A 91 1.59 25.17 1.71
CA ARG A 91 2.29 26.36 1.25
C ARG A 91 2.75 27.22 2.42
N ILE A 92 4.06 27.29 2.60
CA ILE A 92 4.70 27.90 3.77
C ILE A 92 4.35 29.38 3.86
N GLY A 93 4.01 29.81 5.08
CA GLY A 93 3.59 31.16 5.38
C GLY A 93 2.13 31.47 5.06
N CYS A 94 1.44 30.68 4.27
CA CYS A 94 0.03 30.84 3.95
C CYS A 94 -0.88 30.21 5.01
N PRO A 95 -2.15 30.63 5.15
CA PRO A 95 -3.08 30.05 6.11
C PRO A 95 -3.18 28.52 5.96
N GLN A 96 -2.90 27.79 7.03
CA GLN A 96 -2.98 26.32 7.05
C GLN A 96 -4.42 25.88 7.27
N LEU A 97 -5.06 25.44 6.21
CA LEU A 97 -6.47 25.06 6.18
C LEU A 97 -6.65 23.60 5.76
N PRO A 98 -7.73 22.94 6.20
CA PRO A 98 -8.02 21.58 5.78
C PRO A 98 -8.35 21.50 4.29
N GLY A 99 -7.91 20.43 3.63
CA GLY A 99 -8.20 20.14 2.25
C GLY A 99 -7.91 18.68 1.92
N TYR A 100 -8.49 18.20 0.81
CA TYR A 100 -8.37 16.83 0.34
C TYR A 100 -8.30 16.79 -1.18
N THR A 101 -7.60 15.83 -1.73
CA THR A 101 -7.45 15.68 -3.18
C THR A 101 -8.14 14.42 -3.65
N ASP A 102 -9.19 14.58 -4.47
CA ASP A 102 -9.81 13.49 -5.20
C ASP A 102 -8.96 13.10 -6.39
N ILE A 103 -8.95 11.82 -6.73
CA ILE A 103 -8.23 11.26 -7.86
C ILE A 103 -9.27 10.67 -8.81
N ILE A 104 -9.43 11.27 -9.98
CA ILE A 104 -10.50 10.91 -10.93
C ILE A 104 -9.90 10.63 -12.30
N ALA A 105 -10.17 9.44 -12.84
CA ALA A 105 -9.74 9.07 -14.19
C ALA A 105 -10.44 9.95 -15.25
N VAL A 106 -9.66 10.47 -16.21
CA VAL A 106 -10.14 11.41 -17.22
C VAL A 106 -9.61 11.06 -18.60
N LYS A 107 -10.35 11.46 -19.64
CA LYS A 107 -9.98 11.27 -21.07
C LYS A 107 -9.00 12.32 -21.59
N SER A 108 -8.76 13.39 -20.83
CA SER A 108 -8.00 14.57 -21.24
C SER A 108 -6.96 14.96 -20.21
N GLU A 109 -5.79 15.40 -20.66
CA GLU A 109 -4.75 15.98 -19.78
C GLU A 109 -5.08 17.42 -19.33
N SER A 110 -6.23 17.97 -19.71
CA SER A 110 -6.69 19.31 -19.34
C SER A 110 -8.18 19.32 -19.00
N PRO A 111 -8.62 18.55 -18.00
CA PRO A 111 -10.02 18.55 -17.58
C PRO A 111 -10.35 19.88 -16.90
N THR A 112 -11.62 20.27 -16.92
CA THR A 112 -12.11 21.47 -16.25
C THR A 112 -13.08 21.11 -15.14
N VAL A 113 -12.97 21.83 -14.00
CA VAL A 113 -13.87 21.67 -12.87
C VAL A 113 -14.88 22.82 -12.81
N HIS A 114 -16.14 22.49 -12.52
CA HIS A 114 -17.23 23.46 -12.41
C HIS A 114 -17.95 23.29 -11.08
N ILE A 115 -18.05 24.37 -10.29
CA ILE A 115 -18.86 24.37 -9.08
C ILE A 115 -20.34 24.45 -9.48
N VAL A 116 -21.11 23.42 -9.13
CA VAL A 116 -22.56 23.36 -9.35
C VAL A 116 -23.28 24.14 -8.25
N SER A 117 -22.92 23.88 -7.00
CA SER A 117 -23.48 24.58 -5.84
C SER A 117 -22.55 24.49 -4.64
N SER A 118 -22.66 25.44 -3.73
CA SER A 118 -22.07 25.32 -2.40
C SER A 118 -22.89 26.10 -1.36
N GLU A 119 -23.03 25.56 -0.18
CA GLU A 119 -23.63 26.19 0.98
C GLU A 119 -22.57 26.40 2.05
N TYR A 120 -22.57 27.56 2.70
CA TYR A 120 -21.58 27.88 3.73
C TYR A 120 -22.13 28.73 4.86
N VAL A 121 -21.42 28.75 5.96
CA VAL A 121 -21.55 29.67 7.08
C VAL A 121 -20.25 30.43 7.30
N GLU A 122 -20.35 31.64 7.83
CA GLU A 122 -19.18 32.48 8.15
C GLU A 122 -19.07 32.69 9.65
N TYR A 123 -17.84 32.62 10.14
CA TYR A 123 -17.47 32.92 11.53
C TYR A 123 -16.32 33.91 11.57
N THR A 124 -16.40 34.90 12.49
CA THR A 124 -15.37 35.95 12.62
C THR A 124 -14.56 35.78 13.88
N GLY A 125 -13.40 36.42 13.92
CA GLY A 125 -12.53 36.44 15.11
C GLY A 125 -11.42 35.38 15.06
N PHE A 126 -11.14 34.80 13.89
CA PHE A 126 -10.09 33.81 13.73
C PHE A 126 -8.77 34.46 13.29
N ASP A 127 -7.68 33.95 13.83
CA ASP A 127 -6.34 34.13 13.31
C ASP A 127 -5.82 32.73 12.93
N ILE A 128 -5.85 32.40 11.63
CA ILE A 128 -5.45 31.08 11.18
C ILE A 128 -3.91 30.96 11.21
N PHE A 129 -3.42 29.84 11.73
CA PHE A 129 -1.99 29.55 11.80
C PHE A 129 -1.42 29.42 10.39
N PRO A 130 -0.27 30.05 10.08
CA PRO A 130 0.40 29.88 8.80
C PRO A 130 1.11 28.52 8.74
N ALA A 131 1.02 27.83 7.59
CA ALA A 131 1.78 26.62 7.35
C ALA A 131 3.28 26.88 7.55
N GLN A 132 3.97 25.99 8.25
CA GLN A 132 5.39 26.08 8.54
C GLN A 132 6.17 24.98 7.82
N ASN A 133 7.49 25.13 7.75
CA ASN A 133 8.36 24.08 7.25
C ASN A 133 8.15 22.79 8.05
N PRO A 134 7.87 21.66 7.38
CA PRO A 134 7.76 20.39 8.07
C PRO A 134 9.10 19.98 8.66
N GLU A 135 9.12 19.65 9.94
CA GLU A 135 10.33 19.22 10.65
C GLU A 135 10.82 17.86 10.13
N THR A 136 12.13 17.74 9.90
CA THR A 136 12.75 16.43 9.67
C THR A 136 12.80 15.62 10.96
N GLU A 137 12.76 14.30 10.86
CA GLU A 137 12.86 13.45 12.06
C GLU A 137 14.24 13.53 12.71
N SER A 138 15.30 13.69 11.92
CA SER A 138 16.69 13.73 12.39
C SER A 138 17.21 15.10 12.78
N ASP A 139 16.43 16.17 12.53
CA ASP A 139 16.94 17.54 12.68
C ASP A 139 16.50 18.15 14.02
N THR A 140 17.47 18.72 14.72
CA THR A 140 17.24 19.58 15.89
C THR A 140 17.13 21.07 15.50
N THR A 141 17.23 21.37 14.20
CA THR A 141 17.15 22.73 13.68
C THR A 141 15.72 23.25 13.79
N SER A 142 15.51 24.31 14.54
CA SER A 142 14.25 25.01 14.53
C SER A 142 14.24 25.98 13.36
N TYR A 143 13.26 25.82 12.46
CA TYR A 143 13.03 26.79 11.40
C TYR A 143 12.43 28.08 11.98
N PRO A 144 12.78 29.26 11.44
CA PRO A 144 12.13 30.50 11.85
C PRO A 144 10.63 30.45 11.51
N PHE A 145 9.82 31.07 12.35
CA PHE A 145 8.39 31.21 12.08
C PHE A 145 8.18 32.08 10.85
N VAL A 146 7.41 31.60 9.88
CA VAL A 146 7.14 32.27 8.60
C VAL A 146 5.65 32.61 8.49
N LYS A 147 5.36 33.85 8.12
CA LYS A 147 4.00 34.33 7.81
C LYS A 147 4.07 35.21 6.56
N ASP A 148 3.40 34.78 5.49
CA ASP A 148 3.36 35.54 4.22
C ASP A 148 2.55 36.81 4.40
N SER A 149 3.25 37.95 4.45
CA SER A 149 2.62 39.24 4.63
C SER A 149 1.69 39.62 3.48
N THR A 150 1.96 39.16 2.25
CA THR A 150 1.12 39.43 1.09
C THR A 150 -0.25 38.79 1.26
N VAL A 151 -0.28 37.49 1.62
CA VAL A 151 -1.53 36.75 1.84
C VAL A 151 -2.28 37.35 3.04
N TYR A 152 -1.61 37.56 4.17
CA TYR A 152 -2.25 37.99 5.42
C TYR A 152 -2.67 39.46 5.44
N THR A 153 -2.29 40.27 4.47
CA THR A 153 -2.77 41.67 4.33
C THR A 153 -3.75 41.88 3.17
N THR A 154 -4.03 40.81 2.41
CA THR A 154 -4.98 40.86 1.29
C THR A 154 -6.41 40.62 1.77
N ASN A 155 -7.31 41.54 1.43
CA ASN A 155 -8.75 41.38 1.74
C ASN A 155 -9.44 40.46 0.73
N ALA A 156 -9.14 39.20 0.77
CA ALA A 156 -9.72 38.13 -0.06
C ALA A 156 -9.75 36.80 0.71
N PHE A 157 -10.61 35.90 0.32
CA PHE A 157 -10.61 34.53 0.86
C PHE A 157 -9.47 33.71 0.26
N TYR A 158 -8.75 33.01 1.10
CA TYR A 158 -7.71 32.02 0.78
C TYR A 158 -8.13 30.63 1.28
N PRO A 159 -7.93 29.54 0.53
CA PRO A 159 -7.60 29.53 -0.89
C PRO A 159 -8.66 30.24 -1.73
N GLN A 160 -8.29 30.76 -2.89
CA GLN A 160 -9.22 31.48 -3.75
C GLN A 160 -10.26 30.52 -4.36
N ASN A 161 -9.79 29.37 -4.79
CA ASN A 161 -10.61 28.32 -5.41
C ASN A 161 -11.15 27.37 -4.35
N LEU A 162 -12.46 27.11 -4.39
CA LEU A 162 -13.13 26.14 -3.54
C LEU A 162 -12.79 24.72 -3.98
N VAL A 163 -12.74 24.49 -5.29
CA VAL A 163 -12.29 23.25 -5.93
C VAL A 163 -11.41 23.62 -7.12
N GLU A 164 -10.31 22.88 -7.33
CA GLU A 164 -9.40 23.12 -8.43
C GLU A 164 -8.69 21.83 -8.88
N VAL A 165 -8.45 21.70 -10.19
CA VAL A 165 -7.54 20.67 -10.69
C VAL A 165 -6.12 21.16 -10.46
N GLN A 166 -5.39 20.49 -9.57
CA GLN A 166 -4.00 20.87 -9.24
C GLN A 166 -2.99 20.30 -10.23
N ASP A 167 -3.22 19.08 -10.69
CA ASP A 167 -2.36 18.43 -11.70
C ASP A 167 -3.13 17.29 -12.38
N VAL A 168 -2.59 16.79 -13.49
CA VAL A 168 -3.03 15.54 -14.12
C VAL A 168 -1.82 14.65 -14.27
N GLN A 169 -1.83 13.54 -13.57
CA GLN A 169 -0.80 12.50 -13.66
C GLN A 169 -1.35 11.29 -14.37
N LYS A 170 -0.48 10.47 -14.96
CA LYS A 170 -0.91 9.20 -15.51
C LYS A 170 -0.66 8.09 -14.50
N TYR A 171 -1.56 7.13 -14.47
CA TYR A 171 -1.39 5.88 -13.80
C TYR A 171 -1.66 4.77 -14.79
N ARG A 172 -0.60 4.03 -15.14
CA ARG A 172 -0.65 2.99 -16.19
C ARG A 172 -1.19 3.49 -17.53
N GLY A 173 -0.78 4.69 -17.90
CA GLY A 173 -1.18 5.35 -19.13
C GLY A 173 -2.52 6.09 -19.06
N ILE A 174 -3.33 5.90 -18.03
CA ILE A 174 -4.63 6.60 -17.86
C ILE A 174 -4.42 7.93 -17.14
N PRO A 175 -4.82 9.06 -17.72
CA PRO A 175 -4.76 10.33 -17.04
C PRO A 175 -5.67 10.35 -15.79
N GLN A 176 -5.14 10.80 -14.67
CA GLN A 176 -5.81 10.96 -13.38
C GLN A 176 -5.79 12.44 -13.01
N ALA A 177 -6.95 13.06 -12.94
CA ALA A 177 -7.06 14.42 -12.45
C ALA A 177 -6.94 14.45 -10.92
N LEU A 178 -6.03 15.26 -10.41
CA LEU A 178 -5.86 15.52 -8.97
C LEU A 178 -6.68 16.77 -8.62
N VAL A 179 -7.87 16.55 -8.07
CA VAL A 179 -8.86 17.62 -7.82
C VAL A 179 -8.86 17.99 -6.34
N ARG A 180 -8.30 19.15 -6.01
CA ARG A 180 -8.23 19.64 -4.63
C ARG A 180 -9.54 20.28 -4.21
N VAL A 181 -10.08 19.84 -3.07
CA VAL A 181 -11.28 20.38 -2.42
C VAL A 181 -10.87 21.13 -1.15
N ASN A 182 -11.28 22.38 -1.02
CA ASN A 182 -10.95 23.31 0.05
C ASN A 182 -12.21 23.72 0.82
N PRO A 183 -12.73 22.91 1.77
CA PRO A 183 -14.02 23.15 2.42
C PRO A 183 -14.01 24.34 3.38
N VAL A 184 -12.85 24.87 3.74
CA VAL A 184 -12.69 26.07 4.56
C VAL A 184 -11.86 27.09 3.83
N GLN A 185 -12.36 28.33 3.78
CA GLN A 185 -11.66 29.48 3.24
C GLN A 185 -11.50 30.54 4.35
N TYR A 186 -10.42 31.31 4.33
CA TYR A 186 -10.10 32.33 5.34
C TYR A 186 -9.79 33.69 4.73
N ASN A 187 -10.43 34.74 5.21
CA ASN A 187 -10.07 36.12 4.90
C ASN A 187 -9.32 36.73 6.10
N PRO A 188 -8.02 36.98 5.98
CA PRO A 188 -7.18 37.43 7.10
C PRO A 188 -7.45 38.86 7.53
N VAL A 189 -7.93 39.72 6.64
CA VAL A 189 -8.21 41.14 6.96
C VAL A 189 -9.49 41.29 7.77
N THR A 190 -10.53 40.53 7.42
CA THR A 190 -11.78 40.48 8.20
C THR A 190 -11.75 39.47 9.33
N ARG A 191 -10.71 38.64 9.40
CA ARG A 191 -10.54 37.54 10.34
C ARG A 191 -11.73 36.59 10.31
N THR A 192 -12.22 36.30 9.09
CA THR A 192 -13.43 35.52 8.83
C THR A 192 -13.07 34.18 8.18
N ILE A 193 -13.55 33.07 8.72
CA ILE A 193 -13.57 31.80 8.06
C ILE A 193 -14.92 31.56 7.39
N ARG A 194 -14.89 30.93 6.23
CA ARG A 194 -16.06 30.44 5.50
C ARG A 194 -16.00 28.94 5.49
N CYS A 195 -16.97 28.29 6.12
CA CYS A 195 -17.08 26.85 6.26
C CYS A 195 -18.21 26.34 5.37
N HIS A 196 -17.86 25.54 4.36
CA HIS A 196 -18.81 25.01 3.38
C HIS A 196 -19.42 23.71 3.89
N SER A 197 -20.74 23.70 4.15
CA SER A 197 -21.47 22.51 4.59
C SER A 197 -21.80 21.55 3.46
N ASN A 198 -21.86 22.05 2.24
CA ASN A 198 -22.08 21.27 1.03
C ASN A 198 -21.25 21.85 -0.11
N ILE A 199 -20.59 20.98 -0.87
CA ILE A 199 -19.86 21.34 -2.09
C ILE A 199 -20.27 20.32 -3.16
N VAL A 200 -20.84 20.81 -4.25
CA VAL A 200 -21.16 20.01 -5.43
C VAL A 200 -20.37 20.53 -6.61
N TYR A 201 -19.59 19.68 -7.22
CA TYR A 201 -18.84 20.05 -8.41
C TYR A 201 -18.94 18.97 -9.50
N GLU A 202 -18.70 19.38 -10.73
CA GLU A 202 -18.56 18.50 -11.90
C GLU A 202 -17.15 18.64 -12.46
N LEU A 203 -16.57 17.51 -12.85
CA LEU A 203 -15.31 17.44 -13.59
C LEU A 203 -15.60 16.88 -14.98
N ASP A 204 -15.25 17.65 -16.02
CA ASP A 204 -15.44 17.24 -17.40
C ASP A 204 -14.46 16.15 -17.83
N ASN A 205 -14.85 15.37 -18.83
CA ASN A 205 -14.04 14.30 -19.42
C ASN A 205 -13.69 13.15 -18.46
N ALA A 206 -14.51 12.89 -17.45
CA ALA A 206 -14.33 11.72 -16.59
C ALA A 206 -14.57 10.41 -17.38
N MET A 207 -13.84 9.36 -17.00
CA MET A 207 -13.98 8.02 -17.60
C MET A 207 -14.93 7.17 -16.76
N THR A 208 -15.80 6.41 -17.44
CA THR A 208 -16.59 5.36 -16.80
C THR A 208 -15.75 4.12 -16.53
N ALA A 209 -16.24 3.20 -15.70
CA ALA A 209 -15.59 1.91 -15.45
C ALA A 209 -15.36 1.14 -16.75
N GLU A 210 -16.40 1.06 -17.61
CA GLU A 210 -16.32 0.38 -18.91
C GLU A 210 -15.22 0.97 -19.82
N GLU A 211 -15.11 2.31 -19.84
CA GLU A 211 -14.06 2.99 -20.62
C GLU A 211 -12.66 2.77 -20.07
N ILE A 212 -12.53 2.63 -18.74
CA ILE A 212 -11.25 2.28 -18.10
C ILE A 212 -10.88 0.84 -18.46
N GLU A 213 -11.82 -0.10 -18.41
CA GLU A 213 -11.63 -1.49 -18.81
C GLU A 213 -11.22 -1.63 -20.27
N ASP A 214 -11.79 -0.84 -21.17
CA ASP A 214 -11.47 -0.85 -22.60
C ASP A 214 -10.02 -0.41 -22.89
N VAL A 215 -9.48 0.53 -22.14
CA VAL A 215 -8.11 1.04 -22.33
C VAL A 215 -7.06 0.27 -21.55
N THR A 216 -7.45 -0.29 -20.40
CA THR A 216 -6.61 -1.16 -19.59
C THR A 216 -7.42 -2.38 -19.16
N PRO A 217 -7.45 -3.44 -19.96
CA PRO A 217 -8.18 -4.66 -19.61
C PRO A 217 -7.67 -5.33 -18.32
N TYR A 218 -6.87 -4.64 -17.55
CA TYR A 218 -6.12 -5.19 -16.42
C TYR A 218 -6.42 -4.55 -15.09
N GLU A 219 -7.16 -3.43 -15.01
CA GLU A 219 -7.39 -2.79 -13.72
C GLU A 219 -8.62 -1.90 -13.69
N ILE A 220 -9.44 -2.18 -12.70
CA ILE A 220 -10.34 -1.19 -12.11
C ILE A 220 -9.49 -0.36 -11.18
N VAL A 221 -9.15 0.86 -11.59
CA VAL A 221 -8.51 1.84 -10.72
C VAL A 221 -9.50 2.23 -9.64
N ALA A 222 -9.04 2.38 -8.41
CA ALA A 222 -9.79 2.67 -7.19
C ALA A 222 -10.61 3.99 -7.18
N ALA A 223 -11.10 4.44 -8.32
CA ALA A 223 -11.87 5.68 -8.48
C ALA A 223 -13.39 5.48 -8.68
N LEU A 224 -13.88 4.26 -8.49
CA LEU A 224 -15.31 3.97 -8.58
C LEU A 224 -15.83 3.54 -7.21
N GLU A 225 -15.92 4.51 -6.31
CA GLU A 225 -16.55 4.35 -5.01
C GLU A 225 -18.07 4.41 -5.15
N ASP A 226 -18.72 3.40 -5.72
CA ASP A 226 -20.17 3.21 -5.53
C ASP A 226 -20.73 1.86 -6.01
N THR A 227 -20.19 0.74 -5.54
CA THR A 227 -20.94 -0.53 -5.63
C THR A 227 -20.75 -1.36 -4.37
N ASP A 228 -21.83 -1.70 -3.70
CA ASP A 228 -21.90 -2.51 -2.47
C ASP A 228 -21.43 -3.97 -2.62
N THR A 229 -20.83 -4.36 -3.76
CA THR A 229 -20.37 -5.72 -4.02
C THR A 229 -19.14 -5.70 -4.92
N VAL A 230 -18.02 -6.19 -4.41
CA VAL A 230 -16.83 -6.48 -5.24
C VAL A 230 -17.19 -7.64 -6.18
N GLU A 231 -17.31 -7.37 -7.47
CA GLU A 231 -17.49 -8.41 -8.48
C GLU A 231 -16.15 -9.06 -8.81
N ALA A 232 -16.20 -10.38 -9.07
CA ALA A 232 -15.03 -11.12 -9.50
C ALA A 232 -14.51 -10.57 -10.84
N VAL A 233 -13.22 -10.25 -10.91
CA VAL A 233 -12.58 -9.67 -12.09
C VAL A 233 -11.90 -10.76 -12.91
N TYR A 234 -12.26 -10.87 -14.19
CA TYR A 234 -11.72 -11.87 -15.10
C TYR A 234 -10.61 -11.32 -15.98
N TYR A 235 -9.53 -12.08 -16.14
CA TYR A 235 -8.36 -11.72 -16.93
C TYR A 235 -7.97 -12.86 -17.87
N THR A 236 -7.50 -12.51 -19.06
CA THR A 236 -6.94 -13.46 -20.06
C THR A 236 -5.40 -13.41 -20.14
N SER A 237 -4.77 -12.68 -19.24
CA SER A 237 -3.31 -12.52 -19.22
C SER A 237 -2.74 -12.60 -17.80
N PRO A 238 -1.53 -13.17 -17.63
CA PRO A 238 -0.86 -13.25 -16.35
C PRO A 238 -0.31 -11.89 -15.91
N ASP A 239 -0.16 -11.72 -14.59
CA ASP A 239 0.64 -10.64 -14.04
C ASP A 239 2.12 -10.80 -14.44
N LYS A 240 2.74 -9.71 -14.90
CA LYS A 240 4.16 -9.67 -15.24
C LYS A 240 5.00 -9.31 -14.02
N TYR A 241 6.03 -10.11 -13.76
CA TYR A 241 7.02 -9.88 -12.73
C TYR A 241 8.38 -9.60 -13.40
N ILE A 242 8.84 -8.36 -13.31
CA ILE A 242 10.11 -7.92 -13.94
C ILE A 242 11.23 -8.03 -12.89
N ILE A 243 12.31 -8.69 -13.23
CA ILE A 243 13.53 -8.78 -12.41
C ILE A 243 14.68 -8.09 -13.17
N VAL A 244 15.31 -7.10 -12.53
CA VAL A 244 16.51 -6.45 -13.06
C VAL A 244 17.71 -6.86 -12.25
N THR A 245 18.77 -7.33 -12.93
CA THR A 245 19.96 -7.84 -12.24
C THR A 245 21.19 -7.79 -13.15
N VAL A 246 22.32 -8.33 -12.65
CA VAL A 246 23.53 -8.58 -13.44
C VAL A 246 23.74 -10.08 -13.65
N ASP A 247 24.48 -10.46 -14.71
CA ASP A 247 24.63 -11.86 -15.13
C ASP A 247 25.16 -12.79 -14.04
N LYS A 248 25.99 -12.25 -13.10
CA LYS A 248 26.53 -13.03 -11.99
C LYS A 248 25.46 -13.62 -11.06
N TYR A 249 24.26 -13.03 -11.00
CA TYR A 249 23.14 -13.49 -10.15
C TYR A 249 22.12 -14.36 -10.88
N LYS A 250 22.13 -14.36 -12.21
CA LYS A 250 21.08 -14.99 -13.02
C LYS A 250 20.85 -16.47 -12.67
N SER A 251 21.94 -17.24 -12.55
CA SER A 251 21.83 -18.68 -12.20
C SER A 251 21.32 -18.92 -10.79
N THR A 252 21.62 -18.03 -9.84
CA THR A 252 21.13 -18.13 -8.47
C THR A 252 19.63 -17.83 -8.37
N LEU A 253 19.10 -17.01 -9.28
CA LEU A 253 17.68 -16.65 -9.35
C LEU A 253 16.77 -17.75 -9.94
N THR A 254 17.31 -18.80 -10.58
CA THR A 254 16.50 -19.80 -11.31
C THR A 254 15.36 -20.38 -10.50
N SER A 255 15.62 -20.81 -9.26
CA SER A 255 14.57 -21.39 -8.40
C SER A 255 13.54 -20.36 -7.94
N PHE A 256 13.96 -19.11 -7.76
CA PHE A 256 13.05 -18.01 -7.42
C PHE A 256 12.14 -17.66 -8.61
N VAL A 257 12.71 -17.54 -9.81
CA VAL A 257 11.94 -17.36 -11.06
C VAL A 257 10.90 -18.47 -11.19
N GLN A 258 11.33 -19.71 -11.10
CA GLN A 258 10.40 -20.85 -11.17
C GLN A 258 9.30 -20.79 -10.12
N SER A 259 9.62 -20.37 -8.90
CA SER A 259 8.60 -20.23 -7.84
C SER A 259 7.54 -19.18 -8.17
N LYS A 260 7.94 -18.08 -8.84
CA LYS A 260 6.99 -17.04 -9.31
C LYS A 260 6.17 -17.52 -10.50
N GLU A 261 6.79 -18.21 -11.44
CA GLU A 261 6.08 -18.85 -12.57
C GLU A 261 5.06 -19.91 -12.10
N ASN A 262 5.40 -20.65 -11.05
CA ASN A 262 4.48 -21.59 -10.40
C ASN A 262 3.30 -20.89 -9.70
N LEU A 263 3.43 -19.61 -9.34
CA LEU A 263 2.34 -18.79 -8.82
C LEU A 263 1.50 -18.11 -9.93
N GLY A 264 1.79 -18.42 -11.20
CA GLY A 264 1.06 -17.90 -12.35
C GLY A 264 1.60 -16.55 -12.90
N TYR A 265 2.74 -16.06 -12.40
CA TYR A 265 3.36 -14.86 -12.97
C TYR A 265 4.10 -15.16 -14.27
N LYS A 266 4.09 -14.22 -15.20
CA LYS A 266 5.03 -14.17 -16.32
C LYS A 266 6.30 -13.45 -15.88
N VAL A 267 7.39 -14.19 -15.68
CA VAL A 267 8.63 -13.61 -15.18
C VAL A 267 9.53 -13.16 -16.33
N VAL A 268 9.96 -11.90 -16.29
CA VAL A 268 10.89 -11.31 -17.24
C VAL A 268 12.19 -10.95 -16.54
N VAL A 269 13.30 -11.61 -16.87
CA VAL A 269 14.61 -11.34 -16.27
C VAL A 269 15.47 -10.49 -17.21
N LEU A 270 15.69 -9.24 -16.82
CA LEU A 270 16.59 -8.30 -17.51
C LEU A 270 17.98 -8.38 -16.87
N SER A 271 18.93 -8.97 -17.56
CA SER A 271 20.29 -9.11 -17.05
C SER A 271 21.34 -8.76 -18.08
N LYS A 272 22.43 -8.15 -17.63
CA LYS A 272 23.63 -7.79 -18.38
C LYS A 272 24.86 -8.05 -17.53
N PRO A 273 26.08 -8.11 -18.13
CA PRO A 273 27.32 -8.16 -17.34
C PRO A 273 27.45 -6.96 -16.37
N SER A 274 27.00 -5.78 -16.79
CA SER A 274 26.94 -4.55 -15.99
C SER A 274 25.97 -3.56 -16.59
N TRP A 275 25.42 -2.67 -15.77
CA TRP A 275 24.60 -1.51 -16.17
C TRP A 275 25.43 -0.24 -16.04
N SER A 276 25.41 0.62 -17.06
CA SER A 276 26.24 1.83 -17.10
C SER A 276 25.62 3.03 -16.38
N SER A 277 24.31 3.05 -16.25
CA SER A 277 23.57 4.16 -15.62
C SER A 277 22.14 3.77 -15.23
N SER A 278 21.53 4.58 -14.35
CA SER A 278 20.10 4.44 -14.01
C SER A 278 19.19 4.63 -15.23
N ALA A 279 19.56 5.50 -16.18
CA ALA A 279 18.79 5.69 -17.42
C ALA A 279 18.78 4.42 -18.29
N GLU A 280 19.90 3.69 -18.38
CA GLU A 280 19.96 2.41 -19.11
C GLU A 280 19.04 1.37 -18.44
N VAL A 281 19.06 1.29 -17.12
CA VAL A 281 18.18 0.41 -16.35
C VAL A 281 16.72 0.77 -16.62
N LYS A 282 16.36 2.07 -16.51
CA LYS A 282 15.01 2.58 -16.76
C LYS A 282 14.51 2.22 -18.16
N ASN A 283 15.33 2.44 -19.18
CA ASN A 283 14.97 2.12 -20.57
C ASN A 283 14.71 0.63 -20.77
N ALA A 284 15.46 -0.24 -20.11
CA ALA A 284 15.23 -1.69 -20.20
C ALA A 284 13.93 -2.10 -19.49
N ILE A 285 13.64 -1.50 -18.33
CA ILE A 285 12.39 -1.72 -17.59
C ILE A 285 11.20 -1.21 -18.42
N GLN A 286 11.30 0.01 -18.95
CA GLN A 286 10.25 0.61 -19.80
C GLN A 286 9.96 -0.28 -21.03
N THR A 287 10.99 -0.77 -21.70
CA THR A 287 10.84 -1.69 -22.85
C THR A 287 10.11 -2.98 -22.46
N ALA A 288 10.39 -3.52 -21.27
CA ALA A 288 9.72 -4.72 -20.78
C ALA A 288 8.29 -4.42 -20.29
N TYR A 289 8.07 -3.24 -19.76
CA TYR A 289 6.75 -2.75 -19.35
C TYR A 289 5.83 -2.55 -20.55
N ASP A 290 6.29 -1.80 -21.56
CA ASP A 290 5.52 -1.44 -22.76
C ASP A 290 5.31 -2.62 -23.72
N LYS A 291 6.04 -3.73 -23.52
CA LYS A 291 5.92 -4.87 -24.41
C LYS A 291 4.55 -5.52 -24.30
N ASN A 292 3.77 -5.40 -25.39
CA ASN A 292 2.51 -6.12 -25.53
C ASN A 292 2.79 -7.61 -25.79
N ASP A 293 2.86 -8.39 -24.71
CA ASP A 293 3.19 -9.81 -24.74
C ASP A 293 2.18 -10.65 -23.93
N ASN A 294 0.92 -10.21 -23.91
CA ASN A 294 -0.16 -10.80 -23.13
C ASN A 294 0.22 -11.00 -21.66
N SER A 295 0.67 -9.92 -21.02
CA SER A 295 0.91 -9.91 -19.58
C SER A 295 0.80 -8.52 -18.98
N ARG A 296 0.28 -8.44 -17.78
CA ARG A 296 0.03 -7.21 -17.03
C ARG A 296 1.23 -6.86 -16.15
N PRO A 297 1.97 -5.75 -16.37
CA PRO A 297 3.07 -5.35 -15.50
C PRO A 297 2.55 -5.04 -14.09
N ARG A 298 3.08 -5.73 -13.06
CA ARG A 298 2.65 -5.55 -11.66
C ARG A 298 3.80 -5.36 -10.70
N PHE A 299 4.87 -6.17 -10.83
CA PHE A 299 5.96 -6.17 -9.88
C PHE A 299 7.32 -5.94 -10.54
N LEU A 300 8.18 -5.19 -9.85
CA LEU A 300 9.57 -4.95 -10.20
C LEU A 300 10.49 -5.32 -9.05
N LEU A 301 11.38 -6.28 -9.24
CA LEU A 301 12.43 -6.63 -8.30
C LEU A 301 13.81 -6.26 -8.84
N ILE A 302 14.54 -5.44 -8.11
CA ILE A 302 15.92 -5.09 -8.39
C ILE A 302 16.82 -5.98 -7.53
N VAL A 303 17.72 -6.75 -8.16
CA VAL A 303 18.65 -7.65 -7.48
C VAL A 303 20.09 -7.21 -7.69
N GLY A 304 20.71 -6.77 -6.63
CA GLY A 304 22.05 -6.20 -6.57
C GLY A 304 22.10 -4.83 -5.89
N GLY A 305 23.26 -4.43 -5.42
CA GLY A 305 23.51 -3.09 -4.89
C GLY A 305 23.56 -2.03 -5.99
N HIS A 306 23.81 -0.77 -5.61
CA HIS A 306 23.95 0.34 -6.58
C HIS A 306 25.03 0.08 -7.62
N GLU A 307 26.14 -0.56 -7.22
CA GLU A 307 27.28 -0.87 -8.11
C GLU A 307 26.93 -1.94 -9.17
N ASP A 308 25.96 -2.80 -8.90
CA ASP A 308 25.46 -3.80 -9.83
C ASP A 308 24.31 -3.25 -10.70
N VAL A 309 23.29 -2.65 -10.04
CA VAL A 309 22.14 -2.03 -10.68
C VAL A 309 22.01 -0.60 -10.12
N PRO A 310 22.50 0.40 -10.86
CA PRO A 310 22.50 1.78 -10.39
C PRO A 310 21.12 2.28 -9.98
N ALA A 311 21.00 2.86 -8.80
CA ALA A 311 19.82 3.63 -8.40
C ALA A 311 19.90 5.05 -8.97
N GLU A 312 18.77 5.70 -9.14
CA GLU A 312 18.73 7.11 -9.54
C GLU A 312 19.30 7.99 -8.43
N VAL A 313 19.94 9.09 -8.83
CA VAL A 313 20.42 10.14 -7.93
C VAL A 313 19.32 11.18 -7.75
N LYS A 314 18.75 11.24 -6.56
CA LYS A 314 17.78 12.27 -6.20
C LYS A 314 18.40 13.33 -5.29
N HIS A 315 17.84 14.53 -5.37
CA HIS A 315 18.18 15.64 -4.49
C HIS A 315 17.09 15.86 -3.47
N ARG A 316 17.46 15.99 -2.19
CA ARG A 316 16.55 16.49 -1.18
C ARG A 316 16.50 18.01 -1.28
N TRP A 317 15.32 18.56 -1.40
CA TRP A 317 15.07 19.97 -1.44
C TRP A 317 14.55 20.44 -0.08
N ASP A 318 15.21 21.43 0.50
CA ASP A 318 14.74 22.13 1.69
C ASP A 318 14.78 23.63 1.46
N ILE A 319 13.93 24.38 2.15
CA ILE A 319 13.96 25.83 2.10
C ILE A 319 15.14 26.33 2.92
N ALA A 320 16.09 26.97 2.27
CA ALA A 320 17.20 27.64 2.92
C ALA A 320 16.80 29.07 3.30
N GLY A 321 16.20 29.24 4.46
CA GLY A 321 15.84 30.57 4.98
C GLY A 321 14.41 31.01 4.65
N PRO A 322 14.02 32.25 4.98
CA PRO A 322 12.69 32.74 4.71
C PRO A 322 12.39 32.75 3.22
N GLU A 323 11.18 32.32 2.84
CA GLU A 323 10.71 32.23 1.45
C GLU A 323 10.91 33.49 0.61
N SER A 324 11.05 34.62 1.25
CA SER A 324 11.32 35.91 0.57
C SER A 324 12.59 35.95 -0.28
N SER A 325 13.45 34.94 -0.20
CA SER A 325 14.65 34.79 -1.04
C SER A 325 14.48 33.81 -2.21
N GLY A 326 13.43 32.98 -2.23
CA GLY A 326 13.17 32.04 -3.35
C GLY A 326 14.26 30.99 -3.60
N ASN A 327 15.21 30.85 -2.71
CA ASN A 327 16.35 29.95 -2.91
C ASN A 327 16.12 28.59 -2.26
N TRP A 328 15.56 27.66 -3.02
CA TRP A 328 15.64 26.25 -2.73
C TRP A 328 17.05 25.75 -3.04
N LEU A 329 17.72 25.18 -2.05
CA LEU A 329 19.03 24.58 -2.25
C LEU A 329 18.89 23.05 -2.23
N PRO A 330 19.55 22.34 -3.16
CA PRO A 330 19.70 20.92 -3.04
C PRO A 330 20.61 20.65 -1.82
N MET A 331 20.02 20.15 -0.73
CA MET A 331 20.75 19.96 0.52
C MET A 331 21.62 18.71 0.49
N GLU A 332 21.13 17.62 -0.03
CA GLU A 332 21.80 16.32 0.02
C GLU A 332 21.32 15.43 -1.14
N ILE A 333 22.14 14.49 -1.52
CA ILE A 333 21.83 13.50 -2.58
C ILE A 333 21.63 12.13 -1.97
N TYR A 334 20.67 11.38 -2.52
CA TYR A 334 20.33 10.04 -2.03
C TYR A 334 19.96 9.08 -3.17
N PRO A 335 20.13 7.75 -2.96
CA PRO A 335 19.72 6.76 -3.94
C PRO A 335 18.19 6.59 -3.92
N SER A 336 17.59 6.50 -5.11
CA SER A 336 16.17 6.22 -5.27
C SER A 336 15.90 5.22 -6.39
N ASP A 337 15.02 4.26 -6.11
CA ASP A 337 14.47 3.34 -7.10
C ASP A 337 13.06 3.75 -7.56
N HIS A 338 12.53 4.84 -7.01
CA HIS A 338 11.19 5.32 -7.34
C HIS A 338 11.02 5.58 -8.84
N TYR A 339 12.02 6.18 -9.45
CA TYR A 339 12.09 6.42 -10.89
C TYR A 339 11.80 5.19 -11.76
N TYR A 340 12.17 3.99 -11.29
CA TYR A 340 11.99 2.73 -12.01
C TYR A 340 10.54 2.24 -12.02
N SER A 341 9.69 2.77 -11.17
CA SER A 341 8.28 2.40 -11.11
C SER A 341 7.34 3.41 -11.77
N CYS A 342 7.81 4.59 -12.15
CA CYS A 342 7.04 5.65 -12.79
C CYS A 342 7.20 5.56 -14.31
N MET A 343 6.18 5.13 -15.07
CA MET A 343 6.32 4.73 -16.48
C MET A 343 5.79 5.76 -17.48
N ASP A 344 5.15 6.83 -17.01
CA ASP A 344 4.37 7.74 -17.85
C ASP A 344 5.09 9.07 -18.19
N GLY A 345 6.42 9.08 -18.12
CA GLY A 345 7.24 10.19 -18.59
C GLY A 345 8.06 10.91 -17.51
N ASP A 346 8.66 12.06 -17.88
CA ASP A 346 9.66 12.73 -17.03
C ASP A 346 9.08 13.42 -15.78
N ARG A 347 7.79 13.81 -15.82
CA ARG A 347 7.08 14.44 -14.70
C ARG A 347 6.33 13.44 -13.83
N ASP A 348 6.33 12.18 -14.24
CA ASP A 348 5.63 11.14 -13.53
C ASP A 348 6.26 10.89 -12.16
N PHE A 349 5.44 10.95 -11.12
CA PHE A 349 5.79 10.58 -9.75
C PHE A 349 4.92 9.45 -9.21
N TRP A 350 3.92 9.00 -9.98
CA TRP A 350 3.02 7.94 -9.59
C TRP A 350 3.64 6.57 -9.92
N PRO A 351 3.79 5.66 -8.97
CA PRO A 351 4.36 4.36 -9.27
C PRO A 351 3.34 3.44 -9.95
N ASP A 352 3.56 3.11 -11.23
CA ASP A 352 2.72 2.20 -12.01
C ASP A 352 2.89 0.74 -11.64
N ILE A 353 4.05 0.38 -11.10
CA ILE A 353 4.37 -0.97 -10.66
C ILE A 353 4.93 -0.96 -9.24
N ALA A 354 4.61 -2.01 -8.48
CA ALA A 354 5.13 -2.18 -7.14
C ALA A 354 6.59 -2.65 -7.18
N ARG A 355 7.48 -1.95 -6.46
CA ARG A 355 8.92 -2.19 -6.52
C ARG A 355 9.53 -2.65 -5.22
N GLY A 356 10.63 -3.41 -5.33
CA GLY A 356 11.48 -3.78 -4.21
C GLY A 356 12.93 -4.00 -4.65
N ARG A 357 13.87 -3.95 -3.71
CA ARG A 357 15.28 -4.21 -3.94
C ARG A 357 15.81 -5.29 -3.00
N ILE A 358 16.54 -6.26 -3.53
CA ILE A 358 17.41 -7.16 -2.78
C ILE A 358 18.84 -6.63 -2.93
N ASP A 359 19.29 -5.81 -1.96
CA ASP A 359 20.61 -5.16 -1.97
C ASP A 359 21.70 -6.11 -1.51
N VAL A 360 22.23 -6.90 -2.43
CA VAL A 360 23.30 -7.89 -2.21
C VAL A 360 24.54 -7.54 -3.02
N THR A 361 25.71 -8.07 -2.59
CA THR A 361 27.00 -7.88 -3.25
C THR A 361 27.57 -9.18 -3.79
N SER A 362 27.06 -10.32 -3.34
CA SER A 362 27.53 -11.64 -3.72
C SER A 362 26.39 -12.64 -3.97
N THR A 363 26.67 -13.69 -4.73
CA THR A 363 25.76 -14.81 -4.94
C THR A 363 25.43 -15.56 -3.64
N SER A 364 26.36 -15.59 -2.69
CA SER A 364 26.13 -16.20 -1.38
C SER A 364 25.13 -15.40 -0.54
N GLU A 365 25.22 -14.06 -0.51
CA GLU A 365 24.19 -13.22 0.14
C GLU A 365 22.84 -13.41 -0.53
N LEU A 366 22.79 -13.40 -1.88
CA LEU A 366 21.55 -13.64 -2.61
C LEU A 366 20.92 -15.00 -2.27
N LEU A 367 21.73 -16.06 -2.24
CA LEU A 367 21.24 -17.41 -1.91
C LEU A 367 20.60 -17.44 -0.51
N VAL A 368 21.20 -16.76 0.49
CA VAL A 368 20.61 -16.66 1.84
C VAL A 368 19.24 -15.99 1.79
N VAL A 369 19.10 -14.87 1.08
CA VAL A 369 17.83 -14.16 0.94
C VAL A 369 16.78 -15.04 0.26
N LEU A 370 17.12 -15.68 -0.86
CA LEU A 370 16.18 -16.52 -1.60
C LEU A 370 15.77 -17.76 -0.80
N THR A 371 16.68 -18.36 -0.03
CA THR A 371 16.38 -19.47 0.88
C THR A 371 15.39 -19.02 1.96
N LYS A 372 15.59 -17.83 2.53
CA LYS A 372 14.71 -17.23 3.54
C LYS A 372 13.33 -16.95 2.97
N LEU A 373 13.24 -16.36 1.76
CA LEU A 373 11.97 -16.13 1.07
C LEU A 373 11.23 -17.44 0.78
N SER A 374 11.93 -18.46 0.30
CA SER A 374 11.35 -19.79 0.04
C SER A 374 10.86 -20.45 1.32
N ALA A 375 11.64 -20.39 2.40
CA ALA A 375 11.23 -20.94 3.70
C ALA A 375 10.02 -20.20 4.26
N HIS A 376 9.99 -18.88 4.13
CA HIS A 376 8.89 -18.03 4.58
C HIS A 376 7.58 -18.41 3.88
N SER A 377 7.56 -18.51 2.56
CA SER A 377 6.37 -18.90 1.79
C SER A 377 5.82 -20.28 2.18
N GLN A 378 6.68 -21.16 2.71
CA GLN A 378 6.30 -22.53 3.12
C GLN A 378 5.92 -22.64 4.60
N THR A 379 6.44 -21.77 5.46
CA THR A 379 6.32 -21.93 6.92
C THR A 379 5.56 -20.81 7.60
N GLN A 380 5.40 -19.65 6.93
CA GLN A 380 4.70 -18.52 7.49
C GLN A 380 3.27 -18.87 7.90
N LYS A 381 2.86 -18.30 8.99
CA LYS A 381 1.48 -18.33 9.50
C LYS A 381 1.21 -17.01 10.21
N TYR A 382 -0.03 -16.60 10.23
CA TYR A 382 -0.49 -15.51 11.07
C TYR A 382 -0.30 -15.84 12.54
N LEU A 383 0.27 -14.94 13.30
CA LEU A 383 0.55 -15.10 14.72
C LEU A 383 -0.40 -14.25 15.58
N GLY A 384 -1.01 -13.21 15.04
CA GLY A 384 -1.78 -12.21 15.77
C GLY A 384 -0.93 -11.47 16.80
N ARG A 385 0.35 -11.28 16.52
CA ARG A 385 1.30 -10.61 17.40
C ARG A 385 2.20 -9.66 16.64
N SER A 386 2.32 -8.43 17.15
CA SER A 386 3.16 -7.38 16.57
C SER A 386 3.90 -6.63 17.68
N ALA A 387 4.71 -5.64 17.31
CA ALA A 387 5.33 -4.72 18.25
C ALA A 387 5.44 -3.32 17.63
N VAL A 388 5.30 -2.30 18.47
CA VAL A 388 5.53 -0.90 18.13
C VAL A 388 6.70 -0.38 18.96
N CYS A 389 7.66 0.21 18.27
CA CYS A 389 8.90 0.71 18.85
C CYS A 389 8.96 2.22 18.60
N ALA A 390 9.09 3.03 19.65
CA ALA A 390 9.10 4.47 19.45
C ALA A 390 9.84 5.23 20.55
N LYS A 391 10.21 6.47 20.22
CA LYS A 391 10.78 7.44 21.17
C LYS A 391 9.74 8.49 21.54
N PHE A 392 9.68 8.83 22.84
CA PHE A 392 9.06 10.06 23.28
C PHE A 392 10.01 11.22 23.00
N GLU A 393 9.78 11.94 21.90
CA GLU A 393 10.56 13.14 21.55
C GLU A 393 9.92 14.36 22.18
N HIS A 394 10.72 15.23 22.80
CA HIS A 394 10.23 16.46 23.43
C HIS A 394 11.22 17.61 23.26
N LYS A 395 10.73 18.84 23.29
CA LYS A 395 11.58 20.04 23.35
C LYS A 395 12.14 20.20 24.78
N SER A 396 13.37 20.71 24.90
CA SER A 396 14.05 20.85 26.20
C SER A 396 13.30 21.72 27.23
N TYR A 397 12.46 22.63 26.77
CA TYR A 397 11.64 23.50 27.61
C TYR A 397 10.25 22.89 27.97
N ASN A 398 9.87 21.77 27.37
CA ASN A 398 8.61 21.10 27.65
C ASN A 398 8.80 19.57 27.64
N VAL A 399 9.17 19.03 28.78
CA VAL A 399 9.49 17.59 28.96
C VAL A 399 8.25 16.72 29.11
N THR A 400 7.06 17.30 29.11
CA THR A 400 5.79 16.60 29.34
C THR A 400 5.00 16.31 28.08
N THR A 401 5.30 17.02 27.00
CA THR A 401 4.55 16.93 25.73
C THR A 401 5.45 16.40 24.64
N GLU A 402 4.95 15.42 23.93
CA GLU A 402 5.59 14.90 22.72
C GLU A 402 5.72 16.03 21.68
N SER A 403 6.88 16.19 21.07
CA SER A 403 7.12 17.22 20.05
C SER A 403 7.05 16.69 18.62
N LYS A 404 6.99 15.36 18.46
CA LYS A 404 6.79 14.64 17.18
C LYS A 404 5.85 13.48 17.46
N ARG A 405 5.03 13.10 16.49
CA ARG A 405 3.96 12.11 16.70
C ARG A 405 4.44 10.64 16.73
N PHE A 406 5.64 10.36 17.19
CA PHE A 406 6.19 9.01 17.19
C PHE A 406 5.40 8.05 18.08
N ILE A 407 5.11 8.49 19.32
CA ILE A 407 4.31 7.69 20.25
C ILE A 407 2.84 7.68 19.83
N ARG A 408 2.30 8.84 19.45
CA ARG A 408 0.91 8.94 19.01
C ARG A 408 0.62 7.99 17.86
N THR A 409 1.36 8.05 16.77
CA THR A 409 1.18 7.17 15.61
C THR A 409 1.37 5.70 15.96
N SER A 410 2.34 5.39 16.84
CA SER A 410 2.55 4.02 17.31
C SER A 410 1.37 3.48 18.14
N GLU A 411 0.77 4.32 18.99
CA GLU A 411 -0.44 3.95 19.75
C GLU A 411 -1.68 3.84 18.86
N GLU A 412 -1.82 4.70 17.85
CA GLU A 412 -2.89 4.59 16.85
C GLU A 412 -2.86 3.21 16.19
N VAL A 413 -1.69 2.81 15.70
CA VAL A 413 -1.49 1.48 15.09
C VAL A 413 -1.73 0.35 16.10
N ARG A 414 -1.14 0.47 17.29
CA ARG A 414 -1.24 -0.56 18.31
C ARG A 414 -2.68 -0.82 18.74
N ASP A 415 -3.36 0.25 19.14
CA ASP A 415 -4.71 0.14 19.68
C ASP A 415 -5.70 -0.31 18.61
N TYR A 416 -5.48 0.13 17.36
CA TYR A 416 -6.26 -0.32 16.21
C TYR A 416 -6.11 -1.82 15.97
N LEU A 417 -4.89 -2.35 15.97
CA LEU A 417 -4.64 -3.78 15.79
C LEU A 417 -5.27 -4.65 16.90
N LEU A 418 -5.27 -4.13 18.14
CA LEU A 418 -5.82 -4.87 19.29
C LEU A 418 -7.34 -4.81 19.38
N ASN A 419 -7.97 -3.74 18.91
CA ASN A 419 -9.39 -3.51 19.12
C ASN A 419 -10.24 -3.81 17.87
N GLU A 420 -9.68 -3.58 16.69
CA GLU A 420 -10.40 -3.72 15.41
C GLU A 420 -9.89 -4.90 14.57
N GLN A 421 -8.67 -5.38 14.83
CA GLN A 421 -8.06 -6.49 14.10
C GLN A 421 -7.70 -7.60 15.09
N ASP A 422 -7.81 -8.84 14.73
CA ASP A 422 -7.65 -10.02 15.60
C ASP A 422 -6.23 -10.21 16.20
N TYR A 423 -5.56 -9.13 16.62
CA TYR A 423 -4.26 -9.21 17.29
C TYR A 423 -4.42 -9.50 18.78
N THR A 424 -3.73 -10.53 19.26
CA THR A 424 -3.74 -10.94 20.67
C THR A 424 -2.73 -10.15 21.50
N SER A 425 -1.70 -9.61 20.88
CA SER A 425 -0.72 -8.74 21.53
C SER A 425 0.01 -7.84 20.55
N VAL A 426 0.17 -6.58 20.94
CA VAL A 426 1.05 -5.61 20.26
C VAL A 426 1.90 -4.95 21.35
N GLU A 427 3.17 -5.35 21.43
CA GLU A 427 4.08 -4.92 22.49
C GLU A 427 4.57 -3.50 22.27
N ARG A 428 4.66 -2.74 23.35
CA ARG A 428 5.23 -1.39 23.41
C ARG A 428 6.71 -1.45 23.76
N ILE A 429 7.59 -0.98 22.88
CA ILE A 429 9.01 -0.79 23.15
C ILE A 429 9.28 0.72 23.03
N TYR A 430 8.97 1.43 24.11
CA TYR A 430 9.06 2.89 24.14
C TYR A 430 10.22 3.38 24.99
N TYR A 431 10.92 4.36 24.44
CA TYR A 431 12.03 5.02 25.07
C TYR A 431 11.75 6.49 25.33
N ALA A 432 12.11 6.98 26.47
CA ALA A 432 12.17 8.41 26.77
C ALA A 432 13.51 8.76 27.41
N LYS A 433 14.05 9.92 27.06
CA LYS A 433 15.30 10.42 27.63
C LYS A 433 15.13 10.64 29.13
N GLU A 434 16.20 10.45 29.92
CA GLU A 434 16.20 10.73 31.35
C GLU A 434 15.75 12.17 31.64
N GLY A 435 14.84 12.31 32.60
CA GLY A 435 14.21 13.59 32.94
C GLY A 435 12.94 13.93 32.17
N SER A 436 12.56 13.11 31.19
CA SER A 436 11.26 13.23 30.50
C SER A 436 10.11 12.81 31.41
N VAL A 437 8.97 13.44 31.24
CA VAL A 437 7.72 13.11 31.98
C VAL A 437 6.59 12.96 30.96
N PRO A 438 6.56 11.86 30.16
CA PRO A 438 5.56 11.65 29.11
C PRO A 438 4.15 11.76 29.67
N THR A 439 3.39 12.74 29.20
CA THR A 439 2.07 13.07 29.72
C THR A 439 1.07 13.37 28.61
N TYR A 440 1.50 14.06 27.56
CA TYR A 440 0.63 14.51 26.49
C TYR A 440 1.16 14.06 25.13
N TYR A 441 0.26 13.63 24.24
CA TYR A 441 0.54 13.44 22.83
C TYR A 441 0.72 14.78 22.12
N ASN A 442 1.33 14.74 20.95
CA ASN A 442 1.42 15.86 20.04
C ASN A 442 0.59 15.62 18.78
N ASP A 443 -0.34 16.50 18.47
CA ASP A 443 -1.10 16.50 17.21
C ASP A 443 -0.47 17.44 16.19
N ASP A 444 0.26 18.45 16.67
CA ASP A 444 1.02 19.39 15.83
C ASP A 444 2.19 19.95 16.64
N VAL A 445 3.17 20.55 15.96
CA VAL A 445 4.38 21.13 16.55
C VAL A 445 4.06 22.24 17.58
N TYR A 446 2.94 22.93 17.40
CA TYR A 446 2.63 24.19 18.12
C TYR A 446 1.52 24.06 19.17
N PHE A 447 0.85 22.94 19.31
CA PHE A 447 -0.16 22.75 20.34
C PHE A 447 -0.05 21.40 21.03
N THR A 448 -0.52 21.35 22.27
CA THR A 448 -0.52 20.13 23.08
C THR A 448 -1.64 19.22 22.61
N GLY A 449 -1.30 18.01 22.20
CA GLY A 449 -2.26 16.94 21.90
C GLY A 449 -2.97 16.42 23.14
N GLY A 450 -3.75 15.36 22.98
CA GLY A 450 -4.51 14.73 24.04
C GLY A 450 -3.64 14.19 25.19
N LEU A 451 -4.24 14.06 26.36
CA LEU A 451 -3.61 13.40 27.51
C LEU A 451 -3.35 11.92 27.19
N MET A 452 -2.12 11.44 27.43
CA MET A 452 -1.82 10.02 27.33
C MET A 452 -2.63 9.20 28.34
N PRO A 453 -3.02 7.95 28.04
CA PRO A 453 -3.69 7.08 28.98
C PRO A 453 -2.83 6.85 30.23
N GLU A 454 -3.49 6.56 31.37
CA GLU A 454 -2.80 6.42 32.65
C GLU A 454 -1.74 5.32 32.63
N GLU A 455 -1.99 4.24 31.90
CA GLU A 455 -1.05 3.12 31.74
C GLU A 455 0.24 3.50 30.99
N LEU A 456 0.26 4.60 30.24
CA LEU A 456 1.47 5.12 29.60
C LEU A 456 2.20 6.19 30.41
N ARG A 457 1.57 6.76 31.44
CA ARG A 457 2.20 7.79 32.25
C ARG A 457 3.09 7.19 33.32
N ILE A 458 4.16 7.90 33.69
CA ILE A 458 5.00 7.54 34.84
C ILE A 458 4.16 7.67 36.13
N PRO A 459 4.21 6.70 37.09
CA PRO A 459 5.10 5.54 37.13
C PRO A 459 4.50 4.26 36.54
N SER A 460 3.32 4.29 35.92
CA SER A 460 2.63 3.08 35.41
C SER A 460 3.39 2.43 34.26
N PHE A 461 4.08 3.21 33.43
CA PHE A 461 4.89 2.72 32.32
C PHE A 461 6.36 3.10 32.49
N ASN A 462 7.24 2.12 32.19
CA ASN A 462 8.70 2.32 32.19
C ASN A 462 9.14 2.66 30.77
N TRP A 463 9.50 3.91 30.55
CA TRP A 463 9.98 4.43 29.28
C TRP A 463 11.46 4.09 29.01
N ASN A 464 11.83 2.81 29.13
CA ASN A 464 13.21 2.32 29.08
C ASN A 464 13.43 1.30 27.96
N GLY A 465 12.55 1.27 26.96
CA GLY A 465 12.69 0.40 25.81
C GLY A 465 14.06 0.50 25.16
N ASN A 466 14.63 -0.62 24.82
CA ASN A 466 16.01 -0.71 24.36
C ASN A 466 16.20 -1.87 23.35
N LYS A 467 17.42 -2.00 22.83
CA LYS A 467 17.76 -3.02 21.82
C LYS A 467 17.53 -4.47 22.27
N VAL A 468 17.62 -4.76 23.56
CA VAL A 468 17.38 -6.13 24.07
C VAL A 468 15.91 -6.48 23.92
N ASP A 469 15.02 -5.53 24.14
CA ASP A 469 13.59 -5.72 23.94
C ASP A 469 13.27 -5.95 22.47
N VAL A 470 13.91 -5.20 21.54
CA VAL A 470 13.79 -5.41 20.10
C VAL A 470 14.27 -6.81 19.68
N ILE A 471 15.44 -7.23 20.17
CA ILE A 471 15.97 -8.57 19.91
C ILE A 471 14.99 -9.64 20.42
N ASN A 472 14.44 -9.47 21.60
CA ASN A 472 13.48 -10.42 22.19
C ASN A 472 12.20 -10.53 21.36
N VAL A 473 11.61 -9.42 20.88
CA VAL A 473 10.38 -9.47 20.08
C VAL A 473 10.63 -10.07 18.71
N ILE A 474 11.75 -9.79 18.06
CA ILE A 474 12.12 -10.42 16.80
C ILE A 474 12.31 -11.93 16.99
N ASN A 475 13.04 -12.35 18.03
CA ASN A 475 13.33 -13.75 18.32
C ASN A 475 12.08 -14.54 18.76
N SER A 476 11.10 -13.88 19.39
CA SER A 476 9.85 -14.52 19.81
C SER A 476 8.74 -14.49 18.75
N GLN A 477 9.09 -14.16 17.53
CA GLN A 477 8.25 -14.19 16.34
C GLN A 477 7.09 -13.20 16.37
N ARG A 478 7.00 -12.36 15.35
CA ARG A 478 5.94 -11.37 15.12
C ARG A 478 5.53 -11.39 13.65
N ASP A 479 4.33 -10.95 13.36
CA ASP A 479 3.88 -10.75 11.98
C ASP A 479 4.64 -9.57 11.38
N PHE A 480 4.64 -8.44 12.07
CA PHE A 480 5.45 -7.27 11.71
C PHE A 480 5.86 -6.42 12.92
N LEU A 481 6.76 -5.48 12.71
CA LEU A 481 7.15 -4.43 13.65
C LEU A 481 7.01 -3.07 12.99
N LEU A 482 6.63 -2.06 13.76
CA LEU A 482 6.68 -0.65 13.38
C LEU A 482 7.70 0.08 14.26
N TYR A 483 8.59 0.86 13.66
CA TYR A 483 9.46 1.80 14.35
C TYR A 483 9.20 3.24 13.94
N ARG A 484 9.04 4.12 14.94
CA ARG A 484 8.93 5.57 14.80
C ARG A 484 9.92 6.25 15.76
N GLY A 485 10.84 7.05 15.24
CA GLY A 485 11.88 7.71 16.05
C GLY A 485 13.03 8.20 15.17
N HIS A 486 14.20 8.41 15.76
CA HIS A 486 15.39 8.82 15.02
C HIS A 486 16.18 7.62 14.50
N GLY A 487 16.73 7.77 13.30
CA GLY A 487 17.56 6.75 12.67
C GLY A 487 18.74 7.31 11.90
N ASP A 488 19.71 6.47 11.73
CA ASP A 488 20.80 6.65 10.78
C ASP A 488 21.03 5.37 9.96
N SER A 489 22.04 5.35 9.11
CA SER A 489 22.27 4.19 8.25
C SER A 489 22.52 2.89 9.02
N ILE A 490 23.12 2.97 10.19
CA ILE A 490 23.47 1.78 10.96
C ILE A 490 22.36 1.30 11.91
N GLY A 491 21.36 2.13 12.21
CA GLY A 491 20.30 1.71 13.11
C GLY A 491 19.39 2.78 13.67
N TRP A 492 18.60 2.39 14.66
CA TRP A 492 17.72 3.24 15.43
C TRP A 492 18.51 3.90 16.56
N GLN A 493 18.53 5.21 16.61
CA GLN A 493 19.42 5.92 17.54
C GLN A 493 18.99 5.78 19.00
N ASP A 494 17.71 5.94 19.27
CA ASP A 494 17.23 6.09 20.65
C ASP A 494 17.10 4.76 21.38
N ILE A 495 16.54 3.75 20.73
CA ILE A 495 16.44 2.38 21.25
C ILE A 495 17.80 1.65 21.09
N SER A 496 18.70 2.23 20.31
CA SER A 496 20.07 1.77 20.08
C SER A 496 20.18 0.37 19.43
N PHE A 497 19.16 -0.03 18.65
CA PHE A 497 19.20 -1.25 17.86
C PHE A 497 19.87 -0.99 16.51
N SER A 498 20.92 -1.76 16.19
CA SER A 498 21.78 -1.49 15.05
C SER A 498 22.21 -2.76 14.31
N ILE A 499 22.93 -2.58 13.19
CA ILE A 499 23.55 -3.69 12.43
C ILE A 499 24.45 -4.57 13.31
N ASN A 500 25.03 -4.04 14.38
CA ASN A 500 25.89 -4.79 15.30
C ASN A 500 25.10 -5.79 16.16
N ASP A 501 23.81 -5.60 16.31
CA ASP A 501 22.94 -6.42 17.15
C ASP A 501 22.29 -7.58 16.37
N ILE A 502 22.39 -7.59 15.03
CA ILE A 502 21.82 -8.63 14.14
C ILE A 502 22.36 -10.01 14.48
N SER A 503 23.65 -10.11 14.89
CA SER A 503 24.24 -11.39 15.30
C SER A 503 23.61 -12.01 16.55
N SER A 504 22.82 -11.23 17.31
CA SER A 504 22.07 -11.71 18.49
C SER A 504 20.68 -12.23 18.12
N LEU A 505 20.26 -12.10 16.86
CA LEU A 505 19.01 -12.63 16.39
C LEU A 505 19.12 -14.15 16.13
N ASN A 506 18.06 -14.89 16.51
CA ASN A 506 18.00 -16.34 16.36
C ASN A 506 16.67 -16.82 15.74
N ASN A 507 15.98 -15.96 15.01
CA ASN A 507 14.65 -16.19 14.43
C ASN A 507 14.71 -16.85 13.03
N ALA A 508 15.53 -17.88 12.83
CA ALA A 508 15.79 -18.49 11.52
C ALA A 508 14.58 -19.13 10.82
N TYR A 509 13.44 -19.30 11.50
CA TYR A 509 12.27 -20.01 10.96
C TYR A 509 11.07 -19.12 10.69
N GLN A 510 11.00 -17.96 11.32
CA GLN A 510 9.93 -17.00 11.11
C GLN A 510 10.46 -15.57 11.23
N HIS A 511 10.35 -14.85 10.15
CA HIS A 511 10.92 -13.52 10.00
C HIS A 511 9.78 -12.48 9.95
N PRO A 512 9.76 -11.52 10.88
CA PRO A 512 8.78 -10.43 10.82
C PRO A 512 9.05 -9.53 9.60
N PHE A 513 8.03 -8.83 9.15
CA PHE A 513 8.19 -7.66 8.29
C PHE A 513 8.50 -6.44 9.16
N LEU A 514 9.25 -5.47 8.64
CA LEU A 514 9.60 -4.26 9.39
C LEU A 514 9.22 -2.98 8.64
N PHE A 515 8.39 -2.18 9.27
CA PHE A 515 8.15 -0.79 8.90
C PHE A 515 9.12 0.11 9.70
N SER A 516 10.30 0.40 9.15
CA SER A 516 11.29 1.30 9.75
C SER A 516 11.07 2.72 9.24
N ILE A 517 9.99 3.35 9.71
CA ILE A 517 9.54 4.65 9.22
C ILE A 517 10.29 5.76 9.94
N THR A 518 11.51 5.97 9.50
CA THR A 518 12.50 6.89 10.06
C THR A 518 13.56 7.26 9.04
N CYS A 519 14.46 8.19 9.42
CA CYS A 519 15.56 8.64 8.57
C CYS A 519 16.61 7.56 8.33
N LYS A 520 17.14 7.51 7.12
CA LYS A 520 18.43 6.89 6.72
C LYS A 520 18.62 5.39 6.98
N THR A 521 17.70 4.69 7.61
CA THR A 521 17.89 3.25 7.89
C THR A 521 17.90 2.37 6.64
N GLY A 522 17.51 2.93 5.49
CA GLY A 522 17.63 2.35 4.16
C GLY A 522 18.69 3.02 3.26
N TRP A 523 19.58 3.86 3.78
CA TRP A 523 20.59 4.55 2.97
C TRP A 523 21.71 3.58 2.53
N PHE A 524 21.50 2.93 1.39
CA PHE A 524 22.35 1.84 0.91
C PHE A 524 23.55 2.28 0.04
N TYR A 525 23.57 3.55 -0.40
CA TYR A 525 24.69 4.11 -1.17
C TYR A 525 24.92 5.58 -0.89
N ASP A 526 26.18 5.95 -0.69
CA ASP A 526 26.65 7.31 -0.42
C ASP A 526 27.29 7.90 -1.70
N PHE A 527 26.53 8.69 -2.43
CA PHE A 527 27.03 9.33 -3.66
C PHE A 527 28.15 10.34 -3.42
N SER A 528 28.16 11.01 -2.27
CA SER A 528 29.18 12.01 -1.93
C SER A 528 30.56 11.38 -1.79
N ASN A 529 30.60 10.15 -1.33
CA ASN A 529 31.82 9.38 -1.15
C ASN A 529 31.96 8.21 -2.14
N SER A 530 31.04 8.06 -3.06
CA SER A 530 30.97 6.99 -4.08
C SER A 530 31.19 5.61 -3.49
N ARG A 531 30.45 5.28 -2.41
CA ARG A 531 30.64 4.02 -1.69
C ARG A 531 29.34 3.40 -1.26
N LYS A 532 29.33 2.07 -1.22
CA LYS A 532 28.26 1.30 -0.59
C LYS A 532 28.19 1.62 0.90
N VAL A 533 26.95 1.69 1.42
CA VAL A 533 26.64 1.81 2.86
C VAL A 533 25.97 0.52 3.32
N ASN A 534 26.47 -0.07 4.39
CA ASN A 534 25.78 -1.16 5.05
C ASN A 534 24.67 -0.57 5.94
N CYS A 535 23.47 -0.47 5.39
CA CYS A 535 22.33 0.07 6.14
C CYS A 535 21.59 -1.03 6.91
N LEU A 536 20.85 -0.61 7.95
CA LEU A 536 20.09 -1.53 8.80
C LEU A 536 19.10 -2.37 7.99
N ALA A 537 18.33 -1.76 7.09
CA ALA A 537 17.32 -2.44 6.29
C ALA A 537 17.92 -3.57 5.44
N SER A 538 18.96 -3.26 4.66
CA SER A 538 19.64 -4.25 3.84
C SER A 538 20.27 -5.36 4.70
N SER A 539 20.86 -5.01 5.85
CA SER A 539 21.52 -5.98 6.74
C SER A 539 20.54 -6.96 7.39
N LEU A 540 19.34 -6.51 7.77
CA LEU A 540 18.28 -7.36 8.30
C LEU A 540 17.70 -8.33 7.26
N VAL A 541 17.67 -7.92 5.99
CA VAL A 541 17.17 -8.77 4.90
C VAL A 541 18.24 -9.79 4.47
N LYS A 542 19.51 -9.40 4.39
CA LYS A 542 20.60 -10.27 3.93
C LYS A 542 20.99 -11.39 4.91
N GLY A 543 20.73 -11.19 6.21
CA GLY A 543 21.01 -12.19 7.23
C GLY A 543 20.13 -13.44 7.12
N SER A 544 20.62 -14.58 7.59
CA SER A 544 19.82 -15.79 7.77
C SER A 544 18.76 -15.66 8.88
N THR A 545 18.95 -14.68 9.74
CA THR A 545 18.02 -14.19 10.76
C THR A 545 17.58 -12.76 10.40
N GLY A 546 16.77 -12.10 11.21
CA GLY A 546 16.30 -10.74 11.00
C GLY A 546 14.91 -10.66 10.37
N CYS A 547 14.72 -9.79 9.37
CA CYS A 547 13.42 -9.51 8.77
C CYS A 547 13.31 -10.13 7.36
N ILE A 548 12.07 -10.44 6.95
CA ILE A 548 11.81 -10.95 5.60
C ILE A 548 11.80 -9.83 4.57
N GLY A 549 11.42 -8.64 4.97
CA GLY A 549 11.43 -7.41 4.21
C GLY A 549 11.40 -6.20 5.13
N VAL A 550 11.85 -5.05 4.62
CA VAL A 550 11.91 -3.79 5.38
C VAL A 550 11.52 -2.63 4.47
N ILE A 551 10.54 -1.82 4.87
CA ILE A 551 10.32 -0.50 4.28
C ILE A 551 11.12 0.51 5.10
N ALA A 552 12.01 1.28 4.45
CA ALA A 552 12.92 2.20 5.13
C ALA A 552 13.27 3.43 4.29
N GLY A 553 13.53 4.55 4.96
CA GLY A 553 13.96 5.79 4.31
C GLY A 553 15.44 5.76 3.91
N THR A 554 15.75 6.17 2.67
CA THR A 554 17.11 6.25 2.16
C THR A 554 17.84 7.54 2.52
N HIS A 555 17.12 8.52 3.05
CA HIS A 555 17.67 9.75 3.59
C HIS A 555 16.80 10.35 4.70
N SER A 556 17.04 11.60 5.09
CA SER A 556 16.25 12.29 6.11
C SER A 556 14.82 12.50 5.64
N THR A 557 13.87 11.99 6.41
CA THR A 557 12.43 12.03 6.14
C THR A 557 11.74 13.04 7.06
N LYS A 558 10.48 13.40 6.75
CA LYS A 558 9.74 14.43 7.47
C LYS A 558 8.63 13.80 8.31
N SER A 559 8.53 14.19 9.57
CA SER A 559 7.70 13.52 10.58
C SER A 559 6.22 13.44 10.19
N GLY A 560 5.60 14.55 9.82
CA GLY A 560 4.16 14.58 9.48
C GLY A 560 3.81 13.76 8.23
N TYR A 561 4.69 13.75 7.21
CA TYR A 561 4.48 12.90 6.03
C TYR A 561 4.66 11.42 6.37
N ASN A 562 5.58 11.09 7.25
CA ASN A 562 5.78 9.72 7.70
C ASN A 562 4.57 9.16 8.45
N ASP A 563 3.86 10.00 9.22
CA ASP A 563 2.63 9.61 9.91
C ASP A 563 1.53 9.24 8.91
N VAL A 564 1.27 10.12 7.94
CA VAL A 564 0.27 9.89 6.88
C VAL A 564 0.64 8.70 5.99
N PHE A 565 1.92 8.53 5.69
CA PHE A 565 2.43 7.37 4.94
C PHE A 565 2.17 6.06 5.69
N THR A 566 2.42 6.04 7.00
CA THR A 566 2.13 4.87 7.87
C THR A 566 0.65 4.55 7.90
N GLU A 567 -0.20 5.58 8.06
CA GLU A 567 -1.65 5.44 8.05
C GLU A 567 -2.17 4.88 6.72
N GLY A 568 -1.65 5.38 5.58
CA GLY A 568 -2.03 4.89 4.26
C GLY A 568 -1.68 3.42 4.04
N MET A 569 -0.49 2.98 4.49
CA MET A 569 -0.09 1.57 4.43
C MET A 569 -0.98 0.69 5.31
N LEU A 570 -1.35 1.17 6.49
CA LEU A 570 -2.21 0.41 7.40
C LEU A 570 -3.62 0.29 6.83
N ASN A 571 -4.18 1.37 6.27
CA ASN A 571 -5.49 1.36 5.61
C ASN A 571 -5.52 0.45 4.38
N ALA A 572 -4.42 0.30 3.65
CA ALA A 572 -4.32 -0.65 2.56
C ALA A 572 -4.45 -2.11 3.05
N MET A 573 -3.80 -2.43 4.17
CA MET A 573 -3.87 -3.78 4.77
C MET A 573 -5.22 -4.08 5.41
N TYR A 574 -5.85 -3.05 6.01
CA TYR A 574 -7.07 -3.15 6.79
C TYR A 574 -8.05 -2.03 6.41
N PRO A 575 -8.72 -2.12 5.27
CA PRO A 575 -9.63 -1.07 4.83
C PRO A 575 -10.96 -1.05 5.59
N ASN A 576 -11.36 -2.17 6.21
CA ASN A 576 -12.66 -2.32 6.87
C ASN A 576 -12.54 -2.91 8.28
N PRO A 577 -12.72 -2.11 9.34
CA PRO A 577 -12.76 -0.65 9.29
C PRO A 577 -11.36 -0.10 8.98
N GLY A 578 -11.30 1.04 8.30
CA GLY A 578 -10.05 1.79 8.16
C GLY A 578 -9.73 2.56 9.45
N ILE A 579 -8.62 3.28 9.44
CA ILE A 579 -8.12 4.07 10.58
C ILE A 579 -7.95 5.53 10.17
N VAL A 580 -8.43 6.45 11.00
CA VAL A 580 -8.06 7.87 10.95
C VAL A 580 -7.65 8.34 12.34
N PRO A 581 -6.71 9.31 12.43
CA PRO A 581 -6.36 9.91 13.71
C PRO A 581 -7.57 10.54 14.39
N ASN A 582 -7.74 10.28 15.67
CA ASN A 582 -8.73 11.00 16.47
C ASN A 582 -8.26 12.44 16.70
N LEU A 583 -9.05 13.41 16.31
CA LEU A 583 -8.72 14.83 16.45
C LEU A 583 -8.99 15.38 17.86
N GLY A 584 -9.50 14.54 18.78
CA GLY A 584 -9.73 14.90 20.17
C GLY A 584 -8.45 15.23 20.93
N THR A 585 -8.55 16.15 21.89
CA THR A 585 -7.42 16.60 22.71
C THR A 585 -7.33 15.86 24.04
N SER A 586 -8.33 15.05 24.40
CA SER A 586 -8.34 14.29 25.64
C SER A 586 -8.44 12.80 25.38
N TYR A 587 -7.51 12.04 25.91
CA TYR A 587 -7.64 10.60 26.03
C TYR A 587 -8.44 10.28 27.29
N ASN A 588 -9.49 9.51 27.16
CA ASN A 588 -10.13 8.85 28.28
C ASN A 588 -10.19 7.35 28.00
N ASN A 589 -10.51 6.53 28.99
CA ASN A 589 -10.50 5.08 28.88
C ASN A 589 -11.45 4.49 27.79
N ASN A 590 -12.25 5.32 27.15
CA ASN A 590 -13.22 4.95 26.12
C ASN A 590 -12.95 5.65 24.79
N ILE A 591 -11.91 6.46 24.68
CA ILE A 591 -11.56 7.19 23.45
C ILE A 591 -10.14 6.82 23.08
N HIS A 592 -10.01 6.08 21.97
CA HIS A 592 -8.72 5.73 21.39
C HIS A 592 -8.10 6.93 20.69
N CYS A 593 -6.78 6.90 20.45
CA CYS A 593 -6.12 7.93 19.68
C CYS A 593 -6.38 7.84 18.17
N TYR A 594 -7.04 6.80 17.72
CA TYR A 594 -7.59 6.62 16.37
C TYR A 594 -9.12 6.50 16.45
N GLU A 595 -9.77 6.62 15.29
CA GLU A 595 -11.15 6.24 15.11
C GLU A 595 -11.28 5.29 13.92
N PRO A 596 -11.97 4.15 14.08
CA PRO A 596 -12.33 3.31 12.94
C PRO A 596 -13.36 4.04 12.08
N TYR A 597 -13.25 3.87 10.77
CA TYR A 597 -14.26 4.37 9.83
C TYR A 597 -14.42 3.38 8.68
N GLU A 598 -15.62 3.31 8.16
CA GLU A 598 -15.87 2.52 6.96
C GLU A 598 -15.22 3.24 5.78
N VAL A 599 -14.22 2.59 5.18
CA VAL A 599 -13.69 3.02 3.89
C VAL A 599 -14.57 2.36 2.85
N PHE A 600 -15.27 3.16 2.05
CA PHE A 600 -16.09 2.63 0.99
C PHE A 600 -15.22 1.79 0.04
N ASP A 601 -15.57 0.54 -0.09
CA ASP A 601 -15.24 -0.43 -1.15
C ASP A 601 -13.79 -0.56 -1.63
N THR A 602 -12.79 -0.31 -0.77
CA THR A 602 -11.43 -0.69 -1.09
C THR A 602 -11.16 -2.11 -0.62
N MET A 603 -10.75 -2.95 -1.55
CA MET A 603 -10.24 -4.28 -1.22
C MET A 603 -8.92 -4.15 -0.47
N ALA A 604 -8.73 -5.02 0.52
CA ALA A 604 -7.48 -5.09 1.23
C ALA A 604 -6.33 -5.49 0.29
N ILE A 605 -5.22 -4.79 0.41
CA ILE A 605 -3.98 -5.04 -0.33
C ILE A 605 -2.98 -5.69 0.61
N TYR A 606 -2.37 -6.76 0.18
CA TYR A 606 -1.52 -7.57 1.06
C TYR A 606 -0.07 -7.67 0.58
N SER A 607 0.22 -7.41 -0.70
CA SER A 607 1.59 -7.39 -1.19
C SER A 607 2.33 -6.15 -0.71
N VAL A 608 3.49 -6.33 -0.11
CA VAL A 608 4.22 -5.24 0.57
C VAL A 608 4.64 -4.10 -0.36
N GLY A 609 4.84 -4.38 -1.64
CA GLY A 609 5.16 -3.36 -2.62
C GLY A 609 3.95 -2.48 -2.98
N GLU A 610 2.76 -3.08 -3.07
CA GLU A 610 1.51 -2.34 -3.31
C GLU A 610 1.05 -1.61 -2.05
N ILE A 611 1.20 -2.20 -0.86
CA ILE A 611 0.97 -1.51 0.43
C ILE A 611 1.80 -0.22 0.51
N MET A 612 3.06 -0.26 0.09
CA MET A 612 3.91 0.94 0.05
C MET A 612 3.37 2.00 -0.92
N ASN A 613 2.86 1.58 -2.09
CA ASN A 613 2.27 2.50 -3.06
C ASN A 613 0.99 3.17 -2.51
N GLU A 614 0.14 2.44 -1.77
CA GLU A 614 -1.05 3.02 -1.13
C GLU A 614 -0.68 4.07 -0.06
N GLY A 615 0.39 3.84 0.67
CA GLY A 615 0.95 4.87 1.55
C GLY A 615 1.30 6.17 0.79
N PHE A 616 1.80 6.05 -0.44
CA PHE A 616 2.08 7.20 -1.30
C PHE A 616 0.81 7.87 -1.82
N ILE A 617 -0.20 7.10 -2.20
CA ILE A 617 -1.50 7.63 -2.62
C ILE A 617 -2.14 8.45 -1.49
N LYS A 618 -2.06 7.97 -0.25
CA LYS A 618 -2.57 8.72 0.91
C LYS A 618 -1.87 10.08 1.07
N LEU A 619 -0.56 10.16 0.83
CA LEU A 619 0.18 11.43 0.84
C LEU A 619 -0.34 12.40 -0.23
N ILE A 620 -0.58 11.90 -1.45
CA ILE A 620 -1.12 12.71 -2.56
C ILE A 620 -2.52 13.23 -2.20
N LYS A 621 -3.36 12.41 -1.59
CA LYS A 621 -4.73 12.79 -1.17
C LYS A 621 -4.73 13.86 -0.06
N CYS A 622 -3.78 13.80 0.86
CA CYS A 622 -3.76 14.67 2.06
C CYS A 622 -3.09 16.02 1.85
N TYR A 623 -2.15 16.16 0.92
CA TYR A 623 -1.34 17.37 0.79
C TYR A 623 -1.50 18.03 -0.58
N ASP A 624 -1.44 19.37 -0.61
CA ASP A 624 -1.56 20.18 -1.82
C ASP A 624 -0.23 20.30 -2.56
N PHE A 625 -0.31 20.57 -3.86
CA PHE A 625 0.84 20.86 -4.69
C PHE A 625 1.13 22.36 -4.65
N THR A 626 2.26 22.73 -4.08
CA THR A 626 2.67 24.13 -3.93
C THR A 626 3.65 24.60 -5.02
N PHE A 627 4.20 23.66 -5.79
CA PHE A 627 5.22 23.88 -6.82
C PHE A 627 4.87 23.10 -8.10
N ASP A 628 3.96 23.66 -8.90
CA ASP A 628 3.45 23.00 -10.11
C ASP A 628 4.54 22.72 -11.14
N ASP A 629 5.45 23.68 -11.39
CA ASP A 629 6.55 23.53 -12.36
C ASP A 629 7.73 22.71 -11.81
N GLU A 630 7.85 22.60 -10.49
CA GLU A 630 8.94 21.90 -9.81
C GLU A 630 8.40 20.91 -8.79
N ILE A 631 7.59 19.97 -9.28
CA ILE A 631 6.84 19.00 -8.47
C ILE A 631 7.71 18.26 -7.44
N GLN A 632 8.98 18.06 -7.77
CA GLN A 632 9.95 17.40 -6.87
C GLN A 632 10.29 18.21 -5.61
N LYS A 633 9.94 19.49 -5.56
CA LYS A 633 10.11 20.34 -4.37
C LYS A 633 9.00 20.14 -3.35
N ASN A 634 7.86 19.55 -3.75
CA ASN A 634 6.80 19.22 -2.81
C ASN A 634 7.27 18.14 -1.84
N GLY A 635 7.18 18.39 -0.55
CA GLY A 635 7.76 17.52 0.48
C GLY A 635 7.11 16.14 0.54
N HIS A 636 5.81 16.03 0.26
CA HIS A 636 5.12 14.75 0.17
C HIS A 636 5.58 13.94 -1.05
N ILE A 637 5.84 14.59 -2.20
CA ILE A 637 6.40 13.92 -3.39
C ILE A 637 7.85 13.46 -3.15
N GLN A 638 8.66 14.25 -2.44
CA GLN A 638 9.99 13.80 -2.03
C GLN A 638 9.90 12.52 -1.18
N THR A 639 8.88 12.40 -0.33
CA THR A 639 8.68 11.21 0.52
C THR A 639 8.50 9.93 -0.30
N LEU A 640 7.83 9.99 -1.47
CA LEU A 640 7.68 8.85 -2.38
C LEU A 640 9.04 8.31 -2.87
N SER A 641 9.98 9.21 -3.15
CA SER A 641 11.32 8.83 -3.62
C SER A 641 12.29 8.46 -2.50
N LEU A 642 11.96 8.81 -1.25
CA LEU A 642 12.81 8.51 -0.08
C LEU A 642 12.59 7.11 0.47
N PHE A 643 11.35 6.58 0.45
CA PHE A 643 11.09 5.26 0.99
C PHE A 643 11.28 4.14 -0.03
N HIS A 644 11.90 3.06 0.45
CA HIS A 644 12.21 1.86 -0.33
C HIS A 644 11.78 0.61 0.40
N LEU A 645 11.32 -0.36 -0.37
CA LEU A 645 11.16 -1.74 0.09
C LEU A 645 12.45 -2.51 -0.18
N PHE A 646 13.09 -2.98 0.88
CA PHE A 646 14.15 -3.98 0.83
C PHE A 646 13.50 -5.36 0.96
N GLY A 647 13.40 -6.10 -0.15
CA GLY A 647 12.72 -7.40 -0.21
C GLY A 647 11.97 -7.62 -1.52
N ASP A 648 11.22 -8.71 -1.57
CA ASP A 648 10.35 -9.09 -2.69
C ASP A 648 9.04 -8.28 -2.65
N PRO A 649 8.71 -7.48 -3.68
CA PRO A 649 7.52 -6.64 -3.66
C PRO A 649 6.19 -7.41 -3.70
N SER A 650 6.18 -8.64 -4.17
CA SER A 650 4.98 -9.49 -4.20
C SER A 650 4.78 -10.36 -2.95
N MET A 651 5.66 -10.20 -1.94
CA MET A 651 5.50 -10.89 -0.66
C MET A 651 4.33 -10.29 0.11
N GLU A 652 3.54 -11.15 0.77
CA GLU A 652 2.40 -10.74 1.58
C GLU A 652 2.71 -10.76 3.08
N ILE A 653 2.10 -9.82 3.81
CA ILE A 653 2.02 -9.85 5.27
C ILE A 653 0.72 -10.56 5.64
N TYR A 654 0.79 -11.63 6.42
CA TYR A 654 -0.42 -12.34 6.85
C TYR A 654 -1.15 -11.54 7.92
N THR A 655 -2.45 -11.35 7.70
CA THR A 655 -3.34 -10.54 8.55
C THR A 655 -4.46 -11.34 9.21
N GLY A 656 -4.50 -12.66 8.97
CA GLY A 656 -5.54 -13.53 9.51
C GLY A 656 -5.18 -15.02 9.44
N VAL A 657 -6.04 -15.83 10.01
CA VAL A 657 -5.84 -17.27 10.09
C VAL A 657 -6.08 -17.94 8.74
N ALA A 658 -5.17 -18.81 8.34
CA ALA A 658 -5.27 -19.57 7.10
C ALA A 658 -6.52 -20.46 7.05
N GLN A 659 -7.12 -20.53 5.87
CA GLN A 659 -8.23 -21.44 5.55
C GLN A 659 -7.73 -22.60 4.66
N ASP A 660 -8.48 -23.70 4.61
CA ASP A 660 -8.12 -24.84 3.78
C ASP A 660 -8.67 -24.69 2.35
N LEU A 661 -7.80 -24.29 1.42
CA LEU A 661 -8.15 -24.11 0.01
C LEU A 661 -8.48 -25.40 -0.73
N ASN A 662 -8.24 -26.58 -0.15
CA ASN A 662 -8.71 -27.85 -0.72
C ASN A 662 -10.23 -27.96 -0.77
N ASN A 663 -10.94 -27.13 0.02
CA ASN A 663 -12.40 -27.05 0.03
C ASN A 663 -12.98 -26.40 -1.24
N VAL A 664 -12.18 -25.75 -2.08
CA VAL A 664 -12.62 -25.23 -3.38
C VAL A 664 -13.05 -26.39 -4.27
N ILE A 665 -14.28 -26.29 -4.79
CA ILE A 665 -14.89 -27.30 -5.64
C ILE A 665 -14.63 -26.95 -7.10
N ILE A 666 -14.06 -27.91 -7.82
CA ILE A 666 -13.82 -27.78 -9.26
C ILE A 666 -14.65 -28.85 -9.96
N SER A 667 -15.42 -28.44 -10.96
CA SER A 667 -16.20 -29.33 -11.81
C SER A 667 -16.00 -29.01 -13.28
N GLN A 668 -15.99 -30.06 -14.11
CA GLN A 668 -15.90 -29.92 -15.55
C GLN A 668 -17.18 -30.47 -16.19
N VAL A 669 -17.90 -29.65 -16.92
CA VAL A 669 -19.15 -30.04 -17.58
C VAL A 669 -19.25 -29.35 -18.95
N ASN A 670 -19.45 -30.14 -20.00
CA ASN A 670 -19.73 -29.66 -21.37
C ASN A 670 -18.72 -28.64 -21.91
N GLY A 671 -17.41 -28.88 -21.72
CA GLY A 671 -16.37 -27.97 -22.22
C GLY A 671 -16.20 -26.69 -21.40
N ARG A 672 -16.68 -26.67 -20.13
CA ARG A 672 -16.52 -25.56 -19.21
C ARG A 672 -15.97 -26.04 -17.88
N ILE A 673 -15.11 -25.23 -17.27
CA ILE A 673 -14.57 -25.46 -15.93
C ILE A 673 -15.29 -24.53 -14.96
N SER A 674 -16.08 -25.07 -14.05
CA SER A 674 -16.73 -24.32 -13.00
C SER A 674 -15.95 -24.48 -11.70
N VAL A 675 -15.60 -23.37 -11.09
CA VAL A 675 -14.90 -23.29 -9.80
C VAL A 675 -15.80 -22.58 -8.81
N ASN A 676 -16.06 -23.24 -7.68
CA ASN A 676 -16.84 -22.67 -6.57
C ASN A 676 -15.97 -22.57 -5.33
N THR A 677 -15.87 -21.39 -4.74
CA THR A 677 -15.06 -21.12 -3.55
C THR A 677 -15.60 -21.80 -2.29
N ASN A 678 -16.83 -22.32 -2.34
CA ASN A 678 -17.47 -23.05 -1.23
C ASN A 678 -17.48 -22.26 0.09
N GLY A 679 -17.74 -20.96 0.00
CA GLY A 679 -17.82 -20.04 1.13
C GLY A 679 -16.47 -19.54 1.67
N LEU A 680 -15.35 -19.85 1.02
CA LEU A 680 -14.03 -19.31 1.41
C LEU A 680 -13.90 -17.82 1.15
N GLY A 681 -14.65 -17.27 0.19
CA GLY A 681 -14.60 -15.85 -0.20
C GLY A 681 -13.24 -15.42 -0.75
N ASP A 682 -13.21 -14.33 -1.52
CA ASP A 682 -12.01 -13.61 -2.00
C ASP A 682 -10.84 -14.52 -2.43
N CYS A 683 -11.09 -15.39 -3.39
CA CYS A 683 -10.09 -16.30 -3.96
C CYS A 683 -9.63 -15.81 -5.33
N ARG A 684 -8.33 -15.98 -5.61
CA ARG A 684 -7.77 -15.88 -6.96
C ARG A 684 -7.64 -17.28 -7.53
N ILE A 685 -8.21 -17.49 -8.71
CA ILE A 685 -8.16 -18.77 -9.43
C ILE A 685 -7.48 -18.56 -10.77
N ILE A 686 -6.41 -19.30 -11.03
CA ILE A 686 -5.65 -19.22 -12.26
C ILE A 686 -5.74 -20.56 -12.99
N LEU A 687 -6.12 -20.52 -14.27
CA LEU A 687 -6.03 -21.63 -15.19
C LEU A 687 -4.83 -21.41 -16.11
N LYS A 688 -3.80 -22.20 -15.92
CA LYS A 688 -2.55 -22.13 -16.66
C LYS A 688 -2.47 -23.36 -17.56
N PRO A 689 -2.42 -23.21 -18.90
CA PRO A 689 -2.17 -24.34 -19.79
C PRO A 689 -0.85 -25.03 -19.49
N THR A 690 -0.83 -26.37 -19.52
CA THR A 690 0.41 -27.13 -19.27
C THR A 690 1.27 -27.26 -20.52
N GLU A 691 0.69 -27.05 -21.71
CA GLU A 691 1.38 -27.09 -23.01
C GLU A 691 1.64 -25.66 -23.49
N ALA A 692 2.84 -25.41 -24.00
CA ALA A 692 3.23 -24.10 -24.51
C ALA A 692 2.88 -24.02 -26.01
N GLU A 693 1.60 -23.94 -26.35
CA GLU A 693 1.17 -23.56 -27.69
C GLU A 693 0.65 -22.12 -27.68
N ASP A 694 0.99 -21.34 -28.72
CA ASP A 694 0.60 -19.92 -28.84
C ASP A 694 -0.93 -19.68 -28.92
N SER A 695 -1.71 -20.76 -29.00
CA SER A 695 -3.17 -20.74 -29.08
C SER A 695 -3.88 -21.03 -27.76
N LEU A 696 -3.14 -21.35 -26.69
CA LEU A 696 -3.72 -21.74 -25.42
C LEU A 696 -3.83 -20.51 -24.50
N GLU A 697 -5.04 -20.28 -24.03
CA GLU A 697 -5.37 -19.07 -23.27
C GLU A 697 -5.12 -19.28 -21.77
N PHE A 698 -4.26 -18.43 -21.19
CA PHE A 698 -4.20 -18.19 -19.76
C PHE A 698 -5.50 -17.52 -19.32
N GLN A 699 -6.10 -17.99 -18.24
CA GLN A 699 -7.32 -17.40 -17.68
C GLN A 699 -7.15 -17.24 -16.16
N MET A 700 -7.61 -16.13 -15.64
CA MET A 700 -7.58 -15.83 -14.21
C MET A 700 -8.86 -15.12 -13.78
N VAL A 701 -9.39 -15.50 -12.63
CA VAL A 701 -10.40 -14.71 -11.94
C VAL A 701 -9.85 -14.29 -10.57
N ASP A 702 -9.94 -13.02 -10.27
CA ASP A 702 -9.56 -12.45 -8.99
C ASP A 702 -10.81 -12.09 -8.18
N HIS A 703 -10.68 -12.01 -6.86
CA HIS A 703 -11.76 -11.66 -5.92
C HIS A 703 -13.01 -12.53 -5.99
N LEU A 704 -12.84 -13.80 -6.36
CA LEU A 704 -13.97 -14.72 -6.46
C LEU A 704 -14.55 -15.07 -5.10
N THR A 705 -15.81 -14.73 -4.86
CA THR A 705 -16.54 -15.03 -3.62
C THR A 705 -17.58 -16.16 -3.76
N GLY A 706 -17.81 -16.64 -4.97
CA GLY A 706 -18.85 -17.62 -5.27
C GLY A 706 -18.43 -18.63 -6.31
N THR A 707 -19.18 -18.71 -7.41
CA THR A 707 -18.93 -19.60 -8.53
C THR A 707 -18.57 -18.82 -9.78
N PHE A 708 -17.48 -19.20 -10.42
CA PHE A 708 -17.10 -18.70 -11.74
C PHE A 708 -16.95 -19.85 -12.72
N THR A 709 -17.30 -19.60 -13.97
CA THR A 709 -17.20 -20.62 -15.04
C THR A 709 -16.31 -20.11 -16.16
N PHE A 710 -15.16 -20.77 -16.30
CA PHE A 710 -14.19 -20.50 -17.36
C PHE A 710 -14.61 -21.17 -18.65
N GLU A 711 -14.38 -20.49 -19.77
CA GLU A 711 -14.39 -21.14 -21.08
C GLU A 711 -13.16 -22.05 -21.19
N TYR A 712 -13.30 -23.13 -21.91
CA TYR A 712 -12.35 -24.20 -21.92
C TYR A 712 -11.82 -24.48 -23.32
N SER A 713 -10.50 -24.50 -23.49
CA SER A 713 -9.85 -25.02 -24.68
C SER A 713 -9.34 -26.46 -24.45
N ASP A 714 -9.18 -27.20 -25.55
CA ASP A 714 -8.82 -28.64 -25.53
C ASP A 714 -7.35 -28.86 -25.12
N CYS A 715 -7.00 -28.49 -23.87
CA CYS A 715 -5.68 -28.74 -23.30
C CYS A 715 -5.76 -29.12 -21.81
N ASP A 716 -4.66 -29.63 -21.28
CA ASP A 716 -4.51 -29.83 -19.85
C ASP A 716 -4.20 -28.50 -19.14
N TYR A 717 -4.81 -28.30 -17.99
CA TYR A 717 -4.60 -27.11 -17.18
C TYR A 717 -3.99 -27.45 -15.81
N GLU A 718 -3.06 -26.60 -15.38
CA GLU A 718 -2.74 -26.43 -13.97
C GLU A 718 -3.68 -25.35 -13.39
N ILE A 719 -4.44 -25.71 -12.37
CA ILE A 719 -5.32 -24.79 -11.65
C ILE A 719 -4.60 -24.38 -10.38
N ILE A 720 -4.35 -23.07 -10.25
CA ILE A 720 -3.70 -22.48 -9.07
C ILE A 720 -4.78 -21.74 -8.28
N ILE A 721 -4.99 -22.15 -7.04
CA ILE A 721 -5.93 -21.53 -6.11
C ILE A 721 -5.12 -20.75 -5.10
N GLN A 722 -5.35 -19.45 -5.06
CA GLN A 722 -4.70 -18.52 -4.14
C GLN A 722 -5.74 -17.79 -3.30
N LYS A 723 -5.40 -17.50 -2.07
CA LYS A 723 -6.13 -16.64 -1.17
C LYS A 723 -5.15 -16.06 -0.17
N HIS A 724 -5.35 -14.82 0.21
CA HIS A 724 -4.57 -14.20 1.27
C HIS A 724 -4.59 -15.02 2.56
N ASN A 725 -3.49 -15.00 3.30
CA ASN A 725 -3.24 -15.83 4.50
C ASN A 725 -3.10 -17.34 4.26
N CYS A 726 -3.28 -17.83 3.02
CA CYS A 726 -3.29 -19.25 2.71
C CYS A 726 -2.14 -19.65 1.80
N ARG A 727 -1.71 -20.88 1.92
CA ARG A 727 -0.76 -21.45 0.95
C ARG A 727 -1.50 -21.78 -0.33
N PRO A 728 -0.92 -21.46 -1.50
CA PRO A 728 -1.50 -21.85 -2.78
C PRO A 728 -1.74 -23.36 -2.87
N VAL A 729 -2.84 -23.73 -3.49
CA VAL A 729 -3.16 -25.12 -3.80
C VAL A 729 -3.13 -25.31 -5.31
N TYR A 730 -2.47 -26.38 -5.75
CA TYR A 730 -2.30 -26.72 -7.15
C TYR A 730 -3.13 -27.95 -7.46
N LYS A 731 -3.94 -27.90 -8.50
CA LYS A 731 -4.72 -29.02 -9.01
C LYS A 731 -4.48 -29.15 -10.50
N THR A 732 -4.26 -30.36 -10.99
CA THR A 732 -4.16 -30.63 -12.42
C THR A 732 -5.53 -31.04 -12.93
N LEU A 733 -5.99 -30.39 -13.99
CA LEU A 733 -7.15 -30.78 -14.74
C LEU A 733 -6.67 -31.37 -16.07
N THR A 734 -6.78 -32.66 -16.22
CA THR A 734 -6.50 -33.34 -17.49
C THR A 734 -7.72 -33.25 -18.39
N ASN A 735 -7.52 -32.75 -19.58
CA ASN A 735 -8.53 -32.78 -20.61
C ASN A 735 -8.59 -34.19 -21.20
N ALA A 736 -9.47 -35.00 -20.67
CA ALA A 736 -9.81 -36.21 -21.32
C ALA A 736 -10.74 -35.94 -22.52
N HIS A 737 -10.19 -35.55 -23.66
CA HIS A 737 -10.96 -35.46 -24.90
C HIS A 737 -11.37 -36.82 -25.43
N ASP A 738 -12.41 -36.83 -26.23
CA ASP A 738 -12.84 -38.02 -26.89
C ASP A 738 -11.83 -38.33 -28.02
N ILE A 739 -11.34 -39.61 -28.01
CA ILE A 739 -10.36 -40.05 -29.01
C ILE A 739 -11.06 -40.91 -30.08
N TYR A 740 -10.79 -40.57 -31.31
CA TYR A 740 -11.34 -41.29 -32.46
C TYR A 740 -10.24 -41.96 -33.27
N LEU A 741 -10.22 -43.25 -33.29
CA LEU A 741 -9.21 -44.06 -33.97
C LEU A 741 -9.82 -44.81 -35.13
N GLN A 742 -9.52 -44.38 -36.35
CA GLN A 742 -9.95 -45.05 -37.59
C GLN A 742 -8.93 -44.90 -38.72
N ASN A 743 -9.08 -45.72 -39.76
CA ASN A 743 -8.26 -45.68 -40.96
C ASN A 743 -6.75 -45.76 -40.68
N GLN A 744 -6.36 -46.65 -39.75
CA GLN A 744 -4.97 -46.78 -39.33
C GLN A 744 -4.56 -48.26 -39.13
N MET A 745 -3.35 -48.60 -39.57
CA MET A 745 -2.69 -49.89 -39.28
C MET A 745 -1.59 -49.66 -38.26
N GLN A 746 -1.77 -50.12 -37.03
CA GLN A 746 -0.82 -50.00 -35.96
C GLN A 746 0.19 -51.14 -35.99
N THR A 747 1.47 -50.86 -36.18
CA THR A 747 2.58 -51.83 -36.27
C THR A 747 3.55 -51.76 -35.07
N ALA A 748 3.35 -50.87 -34.16
CA ALA A 748 4.13 -50.69 -32.89
C ALA A 748 3.18 -50.44 -31.74
N ASP A 749 3.71 -50.55 -30.50
CA ASP A 749 2.96 -50.28 -29.28
C ASP A 749 2.50 -48.81 -29.24
N LYS A 750 1.25 -48.57 -28.87
CA LYS A 750 0.66 -47.24 -28.72
C LYS A 750 -0.25 -47.24 -27.49
N SER A 751 -0.20 -46.18 -26.74
CA SER A 751 -1.11 -45.87 -25.64
C SER A 751 -1.87 -44.57 -25.96
N TYR A 752 -3.18 -44.59 -25.73
CA TYR A 752 -4.06 -43.43 -25.88
C TYR A 752 -4.79 -43.17 -24.57
N ASN A 753 -4.79 -41.93 -24.12
CA ASN A 753 -5.49 -41.49 -22.91
C ASN A 753 -6.60 -40.52 -23.31
N GLY A 754 -7.84 -40.79 -22.91
CA GLY A 754 -8.98 -39.95 -23.30
C GLY A 754 -10.19 -40.14 -22.40
N ARG A 755 -11.19 -39.25 -22.51
CA ARG A 755 -12.46 -39.40 -21.78
C ARG A 755 -13.26 -40.56 -22.37
N ASN A 756 -13.62 -40.51 -23.63
CA ASN A 756 -14.21 -41.57 -24.38
C ASN A 756 -13.31 -41.92 -25.55
N ILE A 757 -13.09 -43.20 -25.80
CA ILE A 757 -12.24 -43.63 -26.90
C ILE A 757 -13.09 -44.47 -27.84
N TYR A 758 -13.17 -44.03 -29.07
CA TYR A 758 -13.94 -44.69 -30.14
C TYR A 758 -12.96 -45.29 -31.19
N VAL A 759 -13.00 -46.59 -31.35
CA VAL A 759 -12.11 -47.29 -32.30
C VAL A 759 -12.94 -48.08 -33.28
N GLY A 760 -12.71 -47.80 -34.60
CA GLY A 760 -13.46 -48.51 -35.62
C GLY A 760 -13.31 -47.92 -37.03
N LYS A 761 -14.26 -48.19 -37.90
CA LYS A 761 -14.18 -47.74 -39.32
C LYS A 761 -14.77 -46.39 -39.59
N ASN A 762 -15.78 -45.96 -38.86
CA ASN A 762 -16.56 -44.76 -39.15
C ASN A 762 -16.99 -44.10 -37.78
N VAL A 763 -15.99 -43.81 -36.99
CA VAL A 763 -16.20 -43.30 -35.63
C VAL A 763 -16.09 -41.77 -35.56
N THR A 764 -15.56 -41.14 -36.61
CA THR A 764 -15.54 -39.68 -36.80
C THR A 764 -15.64 -39.32 -38.31
N THR A 765 -16.11 -38.12 -38.64
CA THR A 765 -16.13 -37.54 -39.99
C THR A 765 -14.87 -36.74 -40.31
N GLU A 766 -14.02 -36.42 -39.33
CA GLU A 766 -12.81 -35.61 -39.49
C GLU A 766 -11.65 -36.37 -40.10
N ILE A 767 -11.64 -37.67 -39.96
CA ILE A 767 -10.66 -38.58 -40.57
C ILE A 767 -11.40 -39.41 -41.63
N PRO A 768 -10.80 -39.71 -42.80
CA PRO A 768 -11.42 -40.60 -43.76
C PRO A 768 -11.81 -41.95 -43.18
N ALA A 769 -12.99 -42.46 -43.50
CA ALA A 769 -13.47 -43.71 -43.00
C ALA A 769 -12.54 -44.88 -43.41
N GLY A 770 -12.17 -45.74 -42.48
CA GLY A 770 -11.28 -46.89 -42.73
C GLY A 770 -11.09 -47.69 -41.44
N ASP A 771 -10.67 -48.95 -41.64
CA ASP A 771 -10.52 -49.88 -40.52
C ASP A 771 -9.34 -49.52 -39.61
N TYR A 772 -9.43 -49.73 -38.34
CA TYR A 772 -8.31 -49.66 -37.40
C TYR A 772 -7.83 -51.07 -37.07
N VAL A 773 -6.57 -51.35 -37.45
CA VAL A 773 -6.02 -52.71 -37.33
C VAL A 773 -4.76 -52.70 -36.47
N VAL A 774 -4.77 -53.43 -35.34
CA VAL A 774 -3.57 -53.71 -34.56
C VAL A 774 -2.88 -54.92 -35.11
N LYS A 775 -1.68 -54.76 -35.64
CA LYS A 775 -0.89 -55.78 -36.29
C LYS A 775 -0.26 -56.78 -35.28
N SER A 776 0.11 -57.96 -35.77
CA SER A 776 0.86 -58.93 -34.94
C SER A 776 2.14 -58.33 -34.35
N GLY A 777 2.34 -58.46 -33.04
CA GLY A 777 3.48 -57.92 -32.33
C GLY A 777 3.33 -56.47 -31.81
N ALA A 778 2.21 -55.81 -32.06
CA ALA A 778 1.89 -54.50 -31.53
C ALA A 778 0.90 -54.59 -30.35
N ASN A 779 1.03 -53.71 -29.34
CA ASN A 779 0.09 -53.52 -28.25
C ASN A 779 -0.68 -52.21 -28.42
N LEU A 780 -2.00 -52.27 -28.29
CA LEU A 780 -2.86 -51.05 -28.18
C LEU A 780 -3.34 -50.96 -26.74
N GLU A 781 -2.99 -49.89 -26.04
CA GLU A 781 -3.45 -49.56 -24.73
C GLU A 781 -4.43 -48.39 -24.80
N LEU A 782 -5.64 -48.57 -24.26
CA LEU A 782 -6.67 -47.52 -24.24
C LEU A 782 -7.01 -47.21 -22.78
N ASN A 783 -6.61 -46.04 -22.33
CA ASN A 783 -6.84 -45.52 -20.98
C ASN A 783 -7.98 -44.50 -21.05
N SER A 784 -9.15 -44.85 -20.52
CA SER A 784 -10.36 -44.04 -20.59
C SER A 784 -10.86 -43.67 -19.20
N THR A 785 -11.20 -42.38 -19.01
CA THR A 785 -11.93 -41.95 -17.81
C THR A 785 -13.45 -42.08 -17.93
N GLY A 786 -13.96 -42.38 -19.11
CA GLY A 786 -15.38 -42.60 -19.42
C GLY A 786 -15.66 -43.95 -20.07
N THR A 787 -15.76 -44.01 -21.40
CA THR A 787 -16.11 -45.23 -22.11
C THR A 787 -15.14 -45.55 -23.26
N VAL A 788 -14.85 -46.84 -23.47
CA VAL A 788 -14.18 -47.30 -24.68
C VAL A 788 -15.22 -48.03 -25.55
N THR A 789 -15.42 -47.49 -26.73
CA THR A 789 -16.37 -48.02 -27.74
C THR A 789 -15.60 -48.64 -28.90
N LEU A 790 -15.67 -49.93 -29.03
CA LEU A 790 -15.13 -50.66 -30.15
C LEU A 790 -16.22 -50.88 -31.22
N SER A 791 -16.09 -50.28 -32.40
CA SER A 791 -17.06 -50.31 -33.47
C SER A 791 -16.62 -51.24 -34.63
N GLY A 792 -17.52 -51.49 -35.57
CA GLY A 792 -17.20 -52.27 -36.78
C GLY A 792 -15.99 -51.70 -37.52
N GLY A 793 -15.09 -52.56 -37.99
CA GLY A 793 -13.82 -52.19 -38.61
C GLY A 793 -12.63 -52.11 -37.65
N PHE A 794 -12.82 -52.41 -36.34
CA PHE A 794 -11.71 -52.62 -35.45
C PHE A 794 -11.27 -54.09 -35.45
N THR A 795 -9.97 -54.34 -35.56
CA THR A 795 -9.40 -55.69 -35.63
C THR A 795 -8.06 -55.73 -34.89
N VAL A 796 -7.87 -56.77 -34.07
CA VAL A 796 -6.55 -57.14 -33.50
C VAL A 796 -6.11 -58.44 -34.19
N GLU A 797 -5.03 -58.41 -34.94
CA GLU A 797 -4.49 -59.62 -35.59
C GLU A 797 -3.90 -60.61 -34.60
N LYS A 798 -3.83 -61.86 -34.95
CA LYS A 798 -3.23 -62.89 -34.12
C LYS A 798 -1.77 -62.52 -33.75
N GLY A 799 -1.50 -62.35 -32.48
CA GLY A 799 -0.21 -61.93 -31.95
C GLY A 799 -0.13 -60.43 -31.64
N GLY A 800 -1.14 -59.63 -31.96
CA GLY A 800 -1.34 -58.29 -31.42
C GLY A 800 -2.08 -58.38 -30.07
N THR A 801 -2.03 -57.32 -29.25
CA THR A 801 -2.73 -57.23 -27.95
C THR A 801 -3.51 -55.93 -27.83
N LEU A 802 -4.57 -55.98 -27.02
CA LEU A 802 -5.38 -54.84 -26.63
C LEU A 802 -5.50 -54.82 -25.11
N GLU A 803 -5.17 -53.69 -24.52
CA GLU A 803 -5.41 -53.43 -23.09
C GLU A 803 -6.38 -52.24 -22.97
N ILE A 804 -7.39 -52.38 -22.11
CA ILE A 804 -8.36 -51.31 -21.82
C ILE A 804 -8.34 -51.08 -20.33
N ASN A 805 -8.03 -49.84 -19.94
CA ASN A 805 -8.01 -49.36 -18.58
C ASN A 805 -9.08 -48.27 -18.43
N ASN A 806 -9.98 -48.44 -17.46
CA ASN A 806 -11.05 -47.49 -17.14
C ASN A 806 -10.89 -46.98 -15.70
#